data_cf9ca8048427291bec043b34e9ebb209
#
_entry.id   cf9ca8048427291bec043b34e9ebb209
#
_cell.length_a   1.000
_cell.length_b   1.000
_cell.length_c   1.000
_cell.angle_alpha   90.00
_cell.angle_beta   90.00
_cell.angle_gamma   90.00
#
_symmetry.space_group_name_H-M   'P 1'
#
loop_
_entity.id
_entity.type
_entity.pdbx_description
1 polymer ?
#
loop_
_entity_poly.entity_id
_entity_poly.type
_entity_poly.pdbx_seq_one_letter_code
_entity_poly.pdbx_strand_id
1 'polypeptide(L)'
;VRVRGAREHNLKNVDVDVPRDALVVFTGVSGSGKSSLAFGTLYAEAQRRYFESVAPYARRLIEQVGVPQVDSIEGLPPAVALQQQRGAPNARSSVGSVTTLSSLVRMLYSRTGSYPPKQPMLYAEDFSPNTVQGACPVCHGLGRVYEVTEKSMVPDDSLTIRERAIAAWPPAWHGQNLRDILVTLGYDVDTPWRDLPKKDRDWILFTEEQPTAPVYAGLTPKETQAALKRGAEPSYQGTFTGARRYVLHTFAHTQSALMKKRVSRFMIGSDCAACHGKRLKKEALSVTFAGLDIAEFARLPLNRLADLLAPIARGEWPAHDDAPGAALTKKARDAAVAQRVAAGGSAHKAAPDVRRTANLSDEKRAAAERIAADLLERLATLIDLGLGYLSLDRATPTLSSGELQRLRLATQLASQLFGVVYVLDEPSAGLHPADSEALFAALQRLKAAGNSLFVIEHDLNTMRRADWLVDVGPAAGERGGHVLYSGPPAGLASVVESQTRAHLFASRKTSERAARKPRGWLRIEGITRNNLHGIDAAFPLGAFTTVTGISGSGKSSLVSQALPELVAERLGRALDDAQDDEQDPLFAAADASAGGRIVEGMETIRRLVRVDQKPIGRTPRSNLATYTGLFDHVRKLFADTPAARKRRYGAGRFSFNVAQGRCPTCEGEGFVSVELLFLPSVYTSCATCHGSRYNPQTLEIEWHGKNIADVLGMSVDAACDFFADEPNVMRALAVLRDIGLGYLRLGQPATELSGGEAQRIKLATELQRAHRGDTLYILDEPTTGLHPADVDRLMAQLQGLVDAGNTVVVVEHDMRVASSSDWVIDIGPGAGEDGGKIVVEGPPQRIEKHATSRTAGYLREALSSGRAS
;
A
#
# COMPACT_ATOMS: atom_id res chain seq x y z
N VAL A 1 -31.41 -14.45 8.30
CA VAL A 1 -30.82 -15.18 7.17
C VAL A 1 -30.50 -16.59 7.62
N ARG A 2 -30.96 -17.58 6.88
CA ARG A 2 -30.74 -18.98 7.18
C ARG A 2 -29.88 -19.61 6.09
N VAL A 3 -28.72 -20.14 6.45
CA VAL A 3 -27.78 -20.84 5.56
C VAL A 3 -27.84 -22.33 5.87
N ARG A 4 -27.91 -23.19 4.85
CA ARG A 4 -27.88 -24.63 4.98
C ARG A 4 -26.91 -25.25 4.01
N GLY A 5 -26.05 -26.12 4.53
CA GLY A 5 -25.12 -26.91 3.76
C GLY A 5 -24.01 -26.12 3.07
N ALA A 6 -23.47 -25.06 3.68
CA ALA A 6 -22.35 -24.29 3.09
C ALA A 6 -21.04 -25.11 3.09
N ARG A 7 -20.43 -25.27 1.89
CA ARG A 7 -19.23 -26.08 1.64
C ARG A 7 -18.14 -25.35 0.88
N GLU A 8 -18.22 -24.01 0.83
CA GLU A 8 -17.26 -23.21 0.09
C GLU A 8 -15.87 -23.27 0.72
N HIS A 9 -14.84 -23.49 -0.07
CA HIS A 9 -13.44 -23.65 0.33
C HIS A 9 -13.23 -24.72 1.42
N ASN A 10 -12.98 -24.29 2.66
CA ASN A 10 -12.73 -25.18 3.80
C ASN A 10 -13.96 -25.42 4.69
N LEU A 11 -15.13 -24.87 4.37
CA LEU A 11 -16.35 -25.07 5.16
C LEU A 11 -16.82 -26.53 5.14
N LYS A 12 -17.25 -27.04 6.30
CA LYS A 12 -17.60 -28.43 6.52
C LYS A 12 -19.11 -28.61 6.60
N ASN A 13 -19.83 -28.37 5.49
CA ASN A 13 -21.31 -28.53 5.41
C ASN A 13 -22.01 -27.74 6.53
N VAL A 14 -21.77 -26.45 6.57
CA VAL A 14 -22.16 -25.56 7.67
C VAL A 14 -23.61 -25.12 7.54
N ASP A 15 -24.36 -25.27 8.65
CA ASP A 15 -25.65 -24.66 8.87
C ASP A 15 -25.53 -23.51 9.87
N VAL A 16 -26.10 -22.36 9.55
CA VAL A 16 -26.07 -21.19 10.45
C VAL A 16 -27.26 -20.27 10.23
N ASP A 17 -27.80 -19.78 11.33
CA ASP A 17 -28.84 -18.76 11.35
C ASP A 17 -28.28 -17.47 11.94
N VAL A 18 -28.51 -16.36 11.23
CA VAL A 18 -28.05 -15.03 11.65
C VAL A 18 -29.19 -14.01 11.56
N PRO A 19 -29.31 -13.08 12.51
CA PRO A 19 -30.36 -12.07 12.50
C PRO A 19 -30.16 -11.05 11.36
N ARG A 20 -31.27 -10.41 10.99
CA ARG A 20 -31.28 -9.21 10.13
C ARG A 20 -31.32 -7.96 10.98
N ASP A 21 -31.02 -6.81 10.36
CA ASP A 21 -31.05 -5.49 10.99
C ASP A 21 -30.19 -5.43 12.29
N ALA A 22 -29.08 -6.14 12.24
CA ALA A 22 -28.16 -6.34 13.35
C ALA A 22 -26.71 -6.24 12.90
N LEU A 23 -25.83 -5.94 13.84
CA LEU A 23 -24.38 -6.05 13.67
C LEU A 23 -23.96 -7.49 14.00
N VAL A 24 -23.72 -8.28 12.97
CA VAL A 24 -23.26 -9.68 13.05
C VAL A 24 -21.77 -9.72 12.79
N VAL A 25 -20.99 -10.17 13.77
CA VAL A 25 -19.53 -10.28 13.65
C VAL A 25 -19.14 -11.75 13.43
N PHE A 26 -18.44 -11.99 12.31
CA PHE A 26 -17.82 -13.29 12.01
C PHE A 26 -16.38 -13.27 12.54
N THR A 27 -16.09 -14.18 13.47
CA THR A 27 -14.78 -14.25 14.15
C THR A 27 -14.20 -15.67 14.11
N GLY A 28 -12.97 -15.83 14.61
CA GLY A 28 -12.19 -17.06 14.62
C GLY A 28 -10.77 -16.86 14.12
N VAL A 29 -9.89 -17.84 14.27
CA VAL A 29 -8.48 -17.75 13.84
C VAL A 29 -8.33 -17.52 12.34
N SER A 30 -7.17 -17.01 11.91
CA SER A 30 -6.86 -16.84 10.49
C SER A 30 -6.97 -18.18 9.76
N GLY A 31 -7.63 -18.20 8.58
CA GLY A 31 -7.85 -19.44 7.82
C GLY A 31 -8.94 -20.38 8.36
N SER A 32 -9.73 -19.97 9.36
CA SER A 32 -10.80 -20.81 9.90
C SER A 32 -12.02 -20.98 9.00
N GLY A 33 -12.22 -20.11 7.99
CA GLY A 33 -13.36 -20.16 7.06
C GLY A 33 -14.33 -18.97 7.17
N LYS A 34 -14.01 -17.93 7.95
CA LYS A 34 -14.86 -16.72 8.10
C LYS A 34 -15.18 -16.08 6.76
N SER A 35 -14.15 -15.79 5.97
CA SER A 35 -14.31 -15.17 4.65
C SER A 35 -14.99 -16.08 3.64
N SER A 36 -14.80 -17.40 3.77
CA SER A 36 -15.53 -18.41 2.97
C SER A 36 -17.05 -18.36 3.26
N LEU A 37 -17.44 -18.13 4.52
CA LEU A 37 -18.85 -18.01 4.90
C LEU A 37 -19.43 -16.63 4.53
N ALA A 38 -18.77 -15.54 4.94
CA ALA A 38 -19.29 -14.18 4.75
C ALA A 38 -19.21 -13.71 3.27
N PHE A 39 -18.06 -13.87 2.62
CA PHE A 39 -17.87 -13.45 1.24
C PHE A 39 -18.12 -14.56 0.22
N GLY A 40 -17.48 -15.72 0.40
CA GLY A 40 -17.59 -16.84 -0.53
C GLY A 40 -18.99 -17.44 -0.62
N THR A 41 -19.78 -17.36 0.44
CA THR A 41 -21.14 -17.93 0.48
C THR A 41 -22.22 -16.86 0.47
N LEU A 42 -22.30 -16.03 1.53
CA LEU A 42 -23.42 -15.07 1.69
C LEU A 42 -23.36 -13.95 0.64
N TYR A 43 -22.23 -13.26 0.53
CA TYR A 43 -22.10 -12.16 -0.43
C TYR A 43 -22.18 -12.64 -1.88
N ALA A 44 -21.48 -13.73 -2.22
CA ALA A 44 -21.49 -14.30 -3.56
C ALA A 44 -22.90 -14.69 -4.01
N GLU A 45 -23.69 -15.32 -3.12
CA GLU A 45 -25.09 -15.68 -3.42
C GLU A 45 -25.99 -14.44 -3.55
N ALA A 46 -25.81 -13.42 -2.72
CA ALA A 46 -26.57 -12.17 -2.84
C ALA A 46 -26.27 -11.47 -4.18
N GLN A 47 -25.01 -11.43 -4.58
CA GLN A 47 -24.61 -10.91 -5.90
C GLN A 47 -25.19 -11.72 -7.05
N ARG A 48 -25.12 -13.05 -6.97
CA ARG A 48 -25.70 -13.94 -7.99
C ARG A 48 -27.17 -13.63 -8.20
N ARG A 49 -27.97 -13.54 -7.11
CA ARG A 49 -29.40 -13.20 -7.18
C ARG A 49 -29.66 -11.82 -7.77
N TYR A 50 -28.85 -10.85 -7.39
CA TYR A 50 -28.96 -9.49 -7.92
C TYR A 50 -28.72 -9.47 -9.43
N PHE A 51 -27.64 -10.08 -9.91
CA PHE A 51 -27.33 -10.13 -11.34
C PHE A 51 -28.36 -10.92 -12.15
N GLU A 52 -28.92 -12.01 -11.60
CA GLU A 52 -30.02 -12.75 -12.25
C GLU A 52 -31.27 -11.88 -12.46
N SER A 53 -31.48 -10.90 -11.57
CA SER A 53 -32.65 -10.00 -11.64
C SER A 53 -32.47 -8.86 -12.65
N VAL A 54 -31.24 -8.45 -12.97
CA VAL A 54 -30.97 -7.16 -13.64
C VAL A 54 -30.82 -7.25 -15.16
N ALA A 55 -30.26 -8.32 -15.76
CA ALA A 55 -30.17 -8.40 -17.21
C ALA A 55 -29.86 -9.81 -17.78
N PRO A 56 -30.44 -10.22 -18.91
CA PRO A 56 -30.08 -11.47 -19.63
C PRO A 56 -28.63 -11.53 -20.08
N TYR A 57 -28.00 -10.39 -20.35
CA TYR A 57 -26.57 -10.28 -20.72
C TYR A 57 -25.65 -10.58 -19.53
N ALA A 58 -26.02 -10.16 -18.34
CA ALA A 58 -25.25 -10.43 -17.12
C ALA A 58 -25.22 -11.93 -16.79
N ARG A 59 -26.20 -12.73 -17.18
CA ARG A 59 -26.21 -14.19 -16.97
C ARG A 59 -24.98 -14.89 -17.58
N ARG A 60 -24.53 -14.48 -18.77
CA ARG A 60 -23.31 -15.03 -19.40
C ARG A 60 -22.04 -14.69 -18.62
N LEU A 61 -22.05 -13.60 -17.86
CA LEU A 61 -20.93 -13.21 -16.98
C LEU A 61 -20.98 -13.97 -15.65
N ILE A 62 -22.17 -14.33 -15.18
CA ILE A 62 -22.40 -15.08 -13.94
C ILE A 62 -21.98 -16.54 -14.08
N GLU A 63 -22.18 -17.17 -15.25
CA GLU A 63 -21.70 -18.53 -15.53
C GLU A 63 -20.18 -18.66 -15.39
N GLN A 64 -19.45 -17.56 -15.43
CA GLN A 64 -18.00 -17.48 -15.21
C GLN A 64 -17.61 -17.21 -13.75
N VAL A 65 -18.51 -16.64 -12.93
CA VAL A 65 -18.35 -16.49 -11.49
C VAL A 65 -18.98 -17.71 -10.83
N GLY A 66 -18.20 -18.60 -10.29
CA GLY A 66 -18.68 -19.89 -9.72
C GLY A 66 -19.90 -19.71 -8.81
N VAL A 67 -20.85 -20.63 -8.91
CA VAL A 67 -22.00 -20.71 -8.00
C VAL A 67 -21.49 -21.16 -6.62
N PRO A 68 -21.80 -20.44 -5.52
CA PRO A 68 -21.39 -20.87 -4.19
C PRO A 68 -21.87 -22.28 -3.86
N GLN A 69 -21.02 -23.08 -3.24
CA GLN A 69 -21.35 -24.44 -2.82
C GLN A 69 -22.19 -24.41 -1.54
N VAL A 70 -23.50 -24.25 -1.69
CA VAL A 70 -24.48 -24.17 -0.58
C VAL A 70 -25.78 -24.81 -1.01
N ASP A 71 -26.46 -25.49 -0.11
CA ASP A 71 -27.73 -26.15 -0.42
C ASP A 71 -28.86 -25.11 -0.52
N SER A 72 -28.99 -24.22 0.45
CA SER A 72 -29.95 -23.12 0.38
C SER A 72 -29.56 -21.93 1.28
N ILE A 73 -30.01 -20.74 0.86
CA ILE A 73 -29.93 -19.51 1.68
C ILE A 73 -31.29 -18.82 1.61
N GLU A 74 -31.96 -18.65 2.77
CA GLU A 74 -33.22 -17.97 2.89
C GLU A 74 -33.08 -16.61 3.59
N GLY A 75 -33.95 -15.65 3.21
CA GLY A 75 -34.04 -14.34 3.86
C GLY A 75 -32.84 -13.40 3.64
N LEU A 76 -32.03 -13.64 2.62
CA LEU A 76 -30.84 -12.83 2.27
C LEU A 76 -31.25 -11.63 1.41
N PRO A 77 -31.06 -10.38 1.91
CA PRO A 77 -31.28 -9.17 1.12
C PRO A 77 -30.17 -8.96 0.09
N PRO A 78 -30.34 -7.97 -0.83
CA PRO A 78 -29.24 -7.50 -1.67
C PRO A 78 -28.02 -7.08 -0.83
N ALA A 79 -26.81 -7.37 -1.29
CA ALA A 79 -25.61 -7.12 -0.52
C ALA A 79 -24.66 -6.14 -1.21
N VAL A 80 -24.00 -5.31 -0.38
CA VAL A 80 -22.91 -4.41 -0.76
C VAL A 80 -21.66 -4.85 -0.01
N ALA A 81 -20.54 -5.08 -0.71
CA ALA A 81 -19.28 -5.46 -0.06
C ALA A 81 -18.27 -4.34 -0.04
N LEU A 82 -17.53 -4.25 1.06
CA LEU A 82 -16.34 -3.43 1.20
C LEU A 82 -15.16 -4.34 1.57
N GLN A 83 -14.43 -4.76 0.54
CA GLN A 83 -13.23 -5.59 0.68
C GLN A 83 -11.98 -4.73 0.76
N GLN A 84 -10.94 -5.24 1.42
CA GLN A 84 -9.63 -4.60 1.51
C GLN A 84 -8.86 -4.62 0.18
N GLN A 85 -9.36 -5.26 -0.87
CA GLN A 85 -8.67 -5.34 -2.16
C GLN A 85 -8.34 -3.94 -2.70
N ARG A 86 -7.07 -3.71 -2.93
CA ARG A 86 -6.57 -2.52 -3.62
C ARG A 86 -6.93 -2.64 -5.09
N GLY A 87 -7.86 -1.79 -5.58
CA GLY A 87 -7.91 -1.53 -7.01
C GLY A 87 -6.55 -1.02 -7.50
N ALA A 88 -6.21 -1.28 -8.76
CA ALA A 88 -4.95 -0.79 -9.33
C ALA A 88 -4.81 0.72 -9.05
N PRO A 89 -3.70 1.16 -8.43
CA PRO A 89 -3.52 2.56 -8.07
C PRO A 89 -3.49 3.42 -9.34
N ASN A 90 -4.40 4.38 -9.42
CA ASN A 90 -4.45 5.32 -10.53
C ASN A 90 -3.96 6.68 -10.03
N ALA A 91 -2.87 7.15 -10.62
CA ALA A 91 -2.25 8.44 -10.33
C ALA A 91 -3.19 9.65 -10.47
N ARG A 92 -4.27 9.52 -11.24
CA ARG A 92 -5.28 10.57 -11.44
C ARG A 92 -6.43 10.51 -10.45
N SER A 93 -6.53 9.44 -9.67
CA SER A 93 -7.57 9.28 -8.64
C SER A 93 -7.19 10.02 -7.36
N SER A 94 -8.12 10.79 -6.81
CA SER A 94 -7.93 11.57 -5.58
C SER A 94 -9.09 11.34 -4.60
N VAL A 95 -8.91 11.75 -3.34
CA VAL A 95 -9.97 11.75 -2.33
C VAL A 95 -11.24 12.39 -2.88
N GLY A 96 -11.14 13.59 -3.47
CA GLY A 96 -12.29 14.28 -4.03
C GLY A 96 -12.97 13.58 -5.20
N SER A 97 -12.22 12.78 -6.00
CA SER A 97 -12.81 12.01 -7.10
C SER A 97 -13.52 10.75 -6.61
N VAL A 98 -12.96 10.05 -5.63
CA VAL A 98 -13.57 8.84 -5.04
C VAL A 98 -14.84 9.17 -4.26
N THR A 99 -14.85 10.30 -3.54
CA THR A 99 -16.02 10.76 -2.76
C THR A 99 -17.03 11.56 -3.58
N THR A 100 -16.77 11.77 -4.86
CA THR A 100 -17.57 12.65 -5.76
C THR A 100 -17.63 14.13 -5.34
N LEU A 101 -16.95 14.53 -4.26
CA LEU A 101 -16.89 15.92 -3.77
C LEU A 101 -16.28 16.88 -4.80
N SER A 102 -15.29 16.41 -5.59
CA SER A 102 -14.70 17.21 -6.67
C SER A 102 -15.74 17.70 -7.70
N SER A 103 -16.81 16.96 -7.93
CA SER A 103 -17.88 17.37 -8.83
C SER A 103 -18.66 18.55 -8.28
N LEU A 104 -19.00 18.54 -6.99
CA LEU A 104 -19.66 19.65 -6.30
C LEU A 104 -18.75 20.88 -6.23
N VAL A 105 -17.46 20.70 -5.94
CA VAL A 105 -16.48 21.81 -5.93
C VAL A 105 -16.35 22.45 -7.31
N ARG A 106 -16.27 21.66 -8.37
CA ARG A 106 -16.24 22.18 -9.76
C ARG A 106 -17.52 22.96 -10.08
N MET A 107 -18.67 22.47 -9.62
CA MET A 107 -19.95 23.16 -9.78
C MET A 107 -19.98 24.49 -8.99
N LEU A 108 -19.45 24.50 -7.77
CA LEU A 108 -19.31 25.72 -6.96
C LEU A 108 -18.50 26.79 -7.71
N TYR A 109 -17.33 26.44 -8.25
CA TYR A 109 -16.48 27.38 -8.99
C TYR A 109 -17.12 27.83 -10.30
N SER A 110 -17.72 26.92 -11.06
CA SER A 110 -18.42 27.25 -12.30
C SER A 110 -19.56 28.23 -12.07
N ARG A 111 -20.42 27.99 -11.08
CA ARG A 111 -21.67 28.77 -10.88
C ARG A 111 -21.47 30.02 -10.04
N THR A 112 -20.58 30.00 -9.08
CA THR A 112 -20.48 31.05 -8.04
C THR A 112 -19.12 31.74 -7.97
N GLY A 113 -18.12 31.23 -8.73
CA GLY A 113 -16.79 31.78 -8.75
C GLY A 113 -16.73 33.23 -9.22
N SER A 114 -15.73 33.97 -8.73
CA SER A 114 -15.36 35.31 -9.18
C SER A 114 -14.46 35.21 -10.40
N TYR A 115 -14.98 35.59 -11.57
CA TYR A 115 -14.27 35.54 -12.83
C TYR A 115 -13.52 36.87 -13.11
N PRO A 116 -12.34 36.82 -13.73
CA PRO A 116 -11.65 38.00 -14.21
C PRO A 116 -12.53 38.77 -15.25
N PRO A 117 -12.36 40.10 -15.36
CA PRO A 117 -13.10 40.90 -16.35
C PRO A 117 -12.91 40.34 -17.75
N LYS A 118 -14.02 40.22 -18.51
CA LYS A 118 -14.06 39.72 -19.91
C LYS A 118 -13.79 38.20 -20.07
N GLN A 119 -13.58 37.44 -19.01
CA GLN A 119 -13.46 35.97 -19.11
C GLN A 119 -14.86 35.37 -19.22
N PRO A 120 -15.13 34.52 -20.23
CA PRO A 120 -16.40 33.81 -20.33
C PRO A 120 -16.55 32.82 -19.16
N MET A 121 -17.81 32.50 -18.86
CA MET A 121 -18.13 31.48 -17.85
C MET A 121 -17.60 30.12 -18.30
N LEU A 122 -16.93 29.42 -17.38
CA LEU A 122 -16.41 28.07 -17.56
C LEU A 122 -17.42 27.04 -17.04
N TYR A 123 -17.51 25.89 -17.70
CA TYR A 123 -18.30 24.75 -17.23
C TYR A 123 -17.56 23.93 -16.19
N ALA A 124 -18.25 23.03 -15.49
CA ALA A 124 -17.64 22.19 -14.45
C ALA A 124 -16.48 21.31 -14.98
N GLU A 125 -16.55 20.90 -16.24
CA GLU A 125 -15.51 20.11 -16.92
C GLU A 125 -14.21 20.88 -17.13
N ASP A 126 -14.30 22.21 -17.30
CA ASP A 126 -13.12 23.08 -17.46
C ASP A 126 -12.28 23.17 -16.16
N PHE A 127 -12.86 22.83 -15.03
CA PHE A 127 -12.21 22.74 -13.73
C PHE A 127 -11.70 21.33 -13.40
N SER A 128 -11.72 20.39 -14.35
CA SER A 128 -11.26 19.03 -14.12
C SER A 128 -9.85 18.80 -14.69
N PRO A 129 -8.89 18.34 -13.90
CA PRO A 129 -7.56 17.96 -14.42
C PRO A 129 -7.58 16.69 -15.27
N ASN A 130 -8.73 15.96 -15.29
CA ASN A 130 -8.88 14.69 -16.00
C ASN A 130 -9.59 14.84 -17.35
N THR A 131 -9.99 16.05 -17.74
CA THR A 131 -10.61 16.38 -19.03
C THR A 131 -9.63 17.17 -19.90
N VAL A 132 -9.77 17.07 -21.22
CA VAL A 132 -8.95 17.84 -22.17
C VAL A 132 -9.24 19.35 -22.05
N GLN A 133 -10.47 19.71 -21.69
CA GLN A 133 -10.89 21.09 -21.50
C GLN A 133 -10.21 21.77 -20.33
N GLY A 134 -10.06 21.07 -19.18
CA GLY A 134 -9.54 21.63 -17.93
C GLY A 134 -8.07 21.37 -17.68
N ALA A 135 -7.51 20.27 -18.21
CA ALA A 135 -6.13 19.87 -17.94
C ALA A 135 -5.11 20.88 -18.47
N CYS A 136 -4.07 21.14 -17.69
CA CYS A 136 -2.92 21.92 -18.14
C CYS A 136 -2.32 21.31 -19.42
N PRO A 137 -2.10 22.09 -20.49
CA PRO A 137 -1.64 21.55 -21.78
C PRO A 137 -0.20 21.04 -21.75
N VAL A 138 0.60 21.44 -20.76
CA VAL A 138 2.01 21.02 -20.61
C VAL A 138 2.14 19.71 -19.87
N CYS A 139 1.47 19.56 -18.72
CA CYS A 139 1.56 18.34 -17.88
C CYS A 139 0.35 17.41 -18.06
N HIS A 140 -0.61 17.74 -18.91
CA HIS A 140 -1.80 16.94 -19.16
C HIS A 140 -2.56 16.52 -17.89
N GLY A 141 -2.64 17.44 -16.91
CA GLY A 141 -3.34 17.21 -15.65
C GLY A 141 -2.55 16.44 -14.59
N LEU A 142 -1.27 16.12 -14.83
CA LEU A 142 -0.42 15.45 -13.85
C LEU A 142 0.13 16.40 -12.78
N GLY A 143 0.27 17.70 -13.11
CA GLY A 143 0.86 18.72 -12.23
C GLY A 143 2.39 18.73 -12.24
N ARG A 144 3.02 17.70 -12.78
CA ARG A 144 4.47 17.53 -12.84
C ARG A 144 4.95 17.27 -14.25
N VAL A 145 6.18 17.63 -14.52
CA VAL A 145 6.92 17.26 -15.72
C VAL A 145 8.17 16.50 -15.29
N TYR A 146 8.61 15.59 -16.14
CA TYR A 146 9.74 14.73 -15.84
C TYR A 146 10.87 15.05 -16.81
N GLU A 147 12.00 15.40 -16.24
CA GLU A 147 13.20 15.76 -16.99
C GLU A 147 14.34 14.78 -16.70
N VAL A 148 15.15 14.52 -17.72
CA VAL A 148 16.37 13.73 -17.58
C VAL A 148 17.55 14.72 -17.66
N THR A 149 18.25 14.88 -16.54
CA THR A 149 19.34 15.84 -16.40
C THR A 149 20.70 15.17 -16.42
N GLU A 150 21.78 15.94 -16.65
CA GLU A 150 23.16 15.44 -16.55
C GLU A 150 23.37 14.76 -15.18
N LYS A 151 23.02 15.44 -14.10
CA LYS A 151 23.17 14.95 -12.73
C LYS A 151 22.43 13.65 -12.46
N SER A 152 21.26 13.45 -13.05
CA SER A 152 20.52 12.20 -12.88
C SER A 152 21.13 11.04 -13.65
N MET A 153 21.69 11.29 -14.84
CA MET A 153 22.30 10.28 -15.69
C MET A 153 23.73 9.94 -15.26
N VAL A 154 24.44 10.91 -14.67
CA VAL A 154 25.83 10.80 -14.20
C VAL A 154 25.87 11.19 -12.72
N PRO A 155 25.52 10.27 -11.82
CA PRO A 155 25.49 10.54 -10.38
C PRO A 155 26.90 10.70 -9.77
N ASP A 156 27.91 10.09 -10.35
CA ASP A 156 29.34 10.20 -9.96
C ASP A 156 30.16 10.67 -11.17
N ASP A 157 30.53 11.93 -11.16
CA ASP A 157 31.29 12.57 -12.23
C ASP A 157 32.80 12.35 -12.12
N SER A 158 33.27 11.69 -11.07
CA SER A 158 34.69 11.30 -10.91
C SER A 158 35.02 10.05 -11.74
N LEU A 159 34.03 9.29 -12.18
CA LEU A 159 34.20 8.11 -13.02
C LEU A 159 34.38 8.48 -14.48
N THR A 160 35.10 7.63 -15.21
CA THR A 160 35.20 7.71 -16.67
C THR A 160 33.97 7.05 -17.33
N ILE A 161 33.72 7.32 -18.63
CA ILE A 161 32.68 6.65 -19.41
C ILE A 161 32.91 5.13 -19.41
N ARG A 162 34.17 4.68 -19.46
CA ARG A 162 34.54 3.26 -19.39
C ARG A 162 34.18 2.65 -18.04
N GLU A 163 34.36 3.38 -16.95
CA GLU A 163 34.00 2.98 -15.58
C GLU A 163 32.50 3.14 -15.30
N ARG A 164 31.72 3.50 -16.31
CA ARG A 164 30.26 3.66 -16.26
C ARG A 164 29.79 4.93 -15.57
N ALA A 165 30.45 6.04 -15.78
CA ALA A 165 29.96 7.35 -15.32
C ALA A 165 28.50 7.59 -15.76
N ILE A 166 28.12 7.18 -16.98
CA ILE A 166 26.74 7.27 -17.48
C ILE A 166 25.94 6.06 -16.95
N ALA A 167 25.39 6.19 -15.74
CA ALA A 167 24.63 5.16 -15.06
C ALA A 167 23.29 4.80 -15.78
N ALA A 168 22.79 5.72 -16.62
CA ALA A 168 21.57 5.54 -17.40
C ALA A 168 21.68 4.39 -18.43
N TRP A 169 22.86 4.14 -18.96
CA TRP A 169 23.08 3.04 -19.91
C TRP A 169 23.08 1.67 -19.20
N PRO A 170 22.59 0.60 -19.86
CA PRO A 170 22.59 -0.73 -19.27
C PRO A 170 24.01 -1.25 -18.95
N PRO A 171 24.20 -2.02 -17.86
CA PRO A 171 25.51 -2.56 -17.48
C PRO A 171 25.98 -3.68 -18.41
N ALA A 172 25.06 -4.27 -19.17
CA ALA A 172 25.33 -5.41 -20.07
C ALA A 172 25.85 -4.96 -21.45
N TRP A 173 25.89 -5.90 -22.38
CA TRP A 173 26.41 -5.75 -23.75
C TRP A 173 25.97 -4.45 -24.45
N HIS A 174 24.71 -4.06 -24.34
CA HIS A 174 24.20 -2.85 -25.02
C HIS A 174 24.90 -1.56 -24.55
N GLY A 175 25.14 -1.41 -23.25
CA GLY A 175 25.89 -0.26 -22.75
C GLY A 175 27.37 -0.32 -23.09
N GLN A 176 27.96 -1.51 -23.19
CA GLN A 176 29.33 -1.69 -23.70
C GLN A 176 29.41 -1.23 -25.17
N ASN A 177 28.45 -1.62 -26.00
CA ASN A 177 28.35 -1.20 -27.38
C ASN A 177 28.32 0.34 -27.54
N LEU A 178 27.50 1.03 -26.75
CA LEU A 178 27.44 2.50 -26.80
C LEU A 178 28.79 3.17 -26.46
N ARG A 179 29.55 2.62 -25.51
CA ARG A 179 30.90 3.09 -25.18
C ARG A 179 31.90 2.85 -26.30
N ASP A 180 31.86 1.68 -26.93
CA ASP A 180 32.73 1.30 -28.03
C ASP A 180 32.47 2.16 -29.30
N ILE A 181 31.19 2.53 -29.53
CA ILE A 181 30.79 3.45 -30.59
C ILE A 181 31.41 4.85 -30.35
N LEU A 182 31.37 5.35 -29.08
CA LEU A 182 32.00 6.65 -28.76
C LEU A 182 33.48 6.70 -29.07
N VAL A 183 34.22 5.61 -28.81
CA VAL A 183 35.63 5.50 -29.18
C VAL A 183 35.83 5.62 -30.70
N THR A 184 34.99 4.99 -31.49
CA THR A 184 35.01 5.05 -32.95
C THR A 184 34.68 6.46 -33.47
N LEU A 185 33.73 7.15 -32.82
CA LEU A 185 33.36 8.53 -33.14
C LEU A 185 34.40 9.55 -32.68
N GLY A 186 35.43 9.12 -31.97
CA GLY A 186 36.57 9.95 -31.55
C GLY A 186 36.40 10.66 -30.21
N TYR A 187 35.41 10.23 -29.40
CA TYR A 187 35.22 10.74 -28.04
C TYR A 187 36.17 10.06 -27.05
N ASP A 188 36.65 10.81 -26.10
CA ASP A 188 37.47 10.30 -25.01
C ASP A 188 36.56 9.58 -23.96
N VAL A 189 36.85 8.32 -23.71
CA VAL A 189 36.09 7.49 -22.76
C VAL A 189 36.87 7.16 -21.50
N ASP A 190 38.14 7.62 -21.40
CA ASP A 190 39.07 7.26 -20.34
C ASP A 190 39.38 8.46 -19.42
N THR A 191 38.93 9.67 -19.76
CA THR A 191 39.00 10.87 -18.91
C THR A 191 37.79 10.90 -17.97
N PRO A 192 37.96 11.29 -16.68
CA PRO A 192 36.84 11.49 -15.76
C PRO A 192 35.79 12.43 -16.35
N TRP A 193 34.49 12.07 -16.10
CA TRP A 193 33.37 12.81 -16.71
C TRP A 193 33.44 14.34 -16.51
N ARG A 194 33.75 14.79 -15.28
CA ARG A 194 33.86 16.22 -14.94
C ARG A 194 34.90 16.96 -15.73
N ASP A 195 35.98 16.29 -16.20
CA ASP A 195 37.10 16.84 -16.89
C ASP A 195 36.92 16.83 -18.42
N LEU A 196 35.86 16.17 -18.93
CA LEU A 196 35.50 16.18 -20.34
C LEU A 196 34.97 17.57 -20.76
N PRO A 197 35.25 18.01 -22.02
CA PRO A 197 34.69 19.24 -22.56
C PRO A 197 33.18 19.25 -22.49
N LYS A 198 32.57 20.35 -22.05
CA LYS A 198 31.13 20.49 -21.92
C LYS A 198 30.38 20.16 -23.21
N LYS A 199 30.91 20.56 -24.37
CA LYS A 199 30.32 20.24 -25.68
C LYS A 199 30.17 18.74 -25.91
N ASP A 200 31.18 17.97 -25.52
CA ASP A 200 31.19 16.51 -25.70
C ASP A 200 30.23 15.87 -24.72
N ARG A 201 30.21 16.30 -23.45
CA ARG A 201 29.23 15.83 -22.43
C ARG A 201 27.81 16.10 -22.88
N ASP A 202 27.51 17.31 -23.34
CA ASP A 202 26.15 17.68 -23.80
C ASP A 202 25.77 16.85 -25.03
N TRP A 203 26.66 16.61 -25.98
CA TRP A 203 26.37 15.79 -27.14
C TRP A 203 26.10 14.33 -26.73
N ILE A 204 26.94 13.71 -25.95
CA ILE A 204 26.81 12.30 -25.48
C ILE A 204 25.50 12.10 -24.72
N LEU A 205 25.08 13.03 -23.89
CA LEU A 205 23.86 12.90 -23.10
C LEU A 205 22.60 13.28 -23.88
N PHE A 206 22.61 14.38 -24.62
CA PHE A 206 21.39 15.03 -25.09
C PHE A 206 21.21 14.99 -26.62
N THR A 207 22.16 14.42 -27.40
CA THR A 207 21.99 14.36 -28.86
C THR A 207 20.73 13.56 -29.24
N GLU A 208 20.03 14.07 -30.24
CA GLU A 208 18.94 13.35 -30.92
C GLU A 208 19.45 12.62 -32.17
N GLU A 209 20.69 12.84 -32.56
CA GLU A 209 21.34 12.15 -33.66
C GLU A 209 21.60 10.68 -33.30
N GLN A 210 21.51 9.82 -34.31
CA GLN A 210 21.78 8.40 -34.17
C GLN A 210 22.80 7.93 -35.20
N PRO A 211 24.06 8.39 -35.09
CA PRO A 211 25.10 7.99 -36.05
C PRO A 211 25.37 6.50 -35.95
N THR A 212 25.53 5.86 -37.10
CA THR A 212 25.99 4.48 -37.20
C THR A 212 27.50 4.50 -37.39
N ALA A 213 28.19 3.72 -36.57
CA ALA A 213 29.66 3.64 -36.60
C ALA A 213 30.14 2.18 -36.55
N PRO A 214 31.26 1.85 -37.15
CA PRO A 214 31.86 0.52 -37.07
C PRO A 214 32.36 0.25 -35.64
N VAL A 215 32.02 -0.92 -35.08
CA VAL A 215 32.43 -1.35 -33.74
C VAL A 215 33.49 -2.47 -33.87
N TYR A 216 34.58 -2.29 -33.12
CA TYR A 216 35.67 -3.27 -33.02
C TYR A 216 35.67 -3.83 -31.59
N ALA A 217 34.91 -4.89 -31.36
CA ALA A 217 34.72 -5.46 -30.04
C ALA A 217 36.04 -5.98 -29.43
N GLY A 218 36.28 -5.57 -28.16
CA GLY A 218 37.45 -6.03 -27.42
C GLY A 218 38.77 -5.33 -27.71
N LEU A 219 38.81 -4.35 -28.62
CA LEU A 219 39.99 -3.49 -28.85
C LEU A 219 40.03 -2.31 -27.90
N THR A 220 41.23 -1.89 -27.50
CA THR A 220 41.47 -0.63 -26.77
C THR A 220 41.23 0.58 -27.69
N PRO A 221 41.01 1.79 -27.15
CA PRO A 221 40.82 3.01 -27.97
C PRO A 221 41.96 3.23 -29.01
N LYS A 222 43.21 2.98 -28.63
CA LYS A 222 44.34 3.10 -29.52
C LYS A 222 44.31 2.06 -30.65
N GLU A 223 44.00 0.85 -30.34
CA GLU A 223 43.84 -0.25 -31.31
C GLU A 223 42.67 -0.02 -32.25
N THR A 224 41.52 0.46 -31.73
CA THR A 224 40.34 0.85 -32.51
C THR A 224 40.70 1.94 -33.54
N GLN A 225 41.40 2.99 -33.11
CA GLN A 225 41.87 4.04 -34.02
C GLN A 225 42.87 3.51 -35.06
N ALA A 226 43.72 2.58 -34.67
CA ALA A 226 44.64 1.91 -35.64
C ALA A 226 43.91 1.01 -36.63
N ALA A 227 42.88 0.27 -36.19
CA ALA A 227 42.02 -0.54 -37.02
C ALA A 227 41.21 0.31 -38.02
N LEU A 228 40.64 1.41 -37.60
CA LEU A 228 40.00 2.41 -38.47
C LEU A 228 40.90 2.95 -39.55
N LYS A 229 42.14 3.35 -39.21
CA LYS A 229 43.12 3.85 -40.15
C LYS A 229 43.61 2.79 -41.18
N ARG A 230 43.56 1.51 -40.79
CA ARG A 230 43.94 0.38 -41.68
C ARG A 230 42.77 -0.15 -42.52
N GLY A 231 41.53 0.39 -42.32
CA GLY A 231 40.35 -0.15 -42.99
C GLY A 231 40.01 -1.57 -42.58
N ALA A 232 40.35 -1.98 -41.35
CA ALA A 232 40.05 -3.35 -40.88
C ALA A 232 38.55 -3.61 -40.86
N GLU A 233 38.14 -4.86 -41.09
CA GLU A 233 36.72 -5.24 -41.04
C GLU A 233 36.16 -5.11 -39.61
N PRO A 234 35.06 -4.35 -39.40
CA PRO A 234 34.50 -4.18 -38.08
C PRO A 234 33.77 -5.45 -37.60
N SER A 235 33.71 -5.65 -36.30
CA SER A 235 32.92 -6.76 -35.72
C SER A 235 31.43 -6.63 -36.07
N TYR A 236 30.89 -5.40 -36.10
CA TYR A 236 29.53 -5.09 -36.56
C TYR A 236 29.37 -3.58 -36.69
N GLN A 237 28.23 -3.15 -37.26
CA GLN A 237 27.82 -1.73 -37.29
C GLN A 237 26.90 -1.47 -36.11
N GLY A 238 27.24 -0.47 -35.28
CA GLY A 238 26.47 -0.07 -34.13
C GLY A 238 25.86 1.32 -34.31
N THR A 239 24.64 1.55 -33.83
CA THR A 239 23.98 2.85 -33.85
C THR A 239 24.06 3.48 -32.45
N PHE A 240 24.60 4.69 -32.38
CA PHE A 240 24.68 5.44 -31.14
C PHE A 240 23.30 5.96 -30.72
N THR A 241 23.06 5.98 -29.42
CA THR A 241 21.85 6.58 -28.83
C THR A 241 22.26 7.38 -27.61
N GLY A 242 21.98 8.70 -27.61
CA GLY A 242 22.25 9.57 -26.49
C GLY A 242 21.54 9.09 -25.23
N ALA A 243 22.15 9.36 -24.06
CA ALA A 243 21.65 8.77 -22.80
C ALA A 243 20.22 9.22 -22.46
N ARG A 244 19.87 10.49 -22.66
CA ARG A 244 18.51 11.01 -22.49
C ARG A 244 17.51 10.30 -23.39
N ARG A 245 17.83 10.18 -24.67
CA ARG A 245 16.99 9.50 -25.65
C ARG A 245 16.80 8.01 -25.28
N TYR A 246 17.85 7.34 -24.84
CA TYR A 246 17.77 5.97 -24.36
C TYR A 246 16.77 5.83 -23.18
N VAL A 247 16.87 6.71 -22.18
CA VAL A 247 15.95 6.69 -21.02
C VAL A 247 14.51 6.91 -21.47
N LEU A 248 14.23 7.98 -22.21
CA LEU A 248 12.87 8.34 -22.62
C LEU A 248 12.25 7.31 -23.57
N HIS A 249 13.00 6.84 -24.56
CA HIS A 249 12.52 5.82 -25.49
C HIS A 249 12.25 4.48 -24.80
N THR A 250 13.16 4.04 -23.92
CA THR A 250 12.97 2.80 -23.16
C THR A 250 11.75 2.93 -22.24
N PHE A 251 11.58 4.06 -21.56
CA PHE A 251 10.42 4.28 -20.70
C PHE A 251 9.09 4.22 -21.47
N ALA A 252 9.04 4.80 -22.66
CA ALA A 252 7.82 4.88 -23.47
C ALA A 252 7.45 3.53 -24.13
N HIS A 253 8.42 2.72 -24.55
CA HIS A 253 8.17 1.59 -25.45
C HIS A 253 8.40 0.22 -24.81
N THR A 254 9.10 0.15 -23.65
CA THR A 254 9.34 -1.16 -23.02
C THR A 254 8.07 -1.76 -22.42
N GLN A 255 7.86 -3.04 -22.66
CA GLN A 255 6.82 -3.84 -21.99
C GLN A 255 7.30 -4.40 -20.64
N SER A 256 8.61 -4.32 -20.36
CA SER A 256 9.19 -4.81 -19.12
C SER A 256 9.05 -3.77 -18.00
N ALA A 257 8.27 -4.10 -16.97
CA ALA A 257 8.11 -3.27 -15.79
C ALA A 257 9.47 -2.99 -15.10
N LEU A 258 10.36 -3.99 -15.06
CA LEU A 258 11.70 -3.86 -14.51
C LEU A 258 12.54 -2.83 -15.28
N MET A 259 12.49 -2.86 -16.60
CA MET A 259 13.22 -1.89 -17.42
C MET A 259 12.63 -0.49 -17.29
N LYS A 260 11.30 -0.39 -17.24
CA LYS A 260 10.60 0.89 -17.02
C LYS A 260 11.01 1.51 -15.69
N LYS A 261 11.01 0.74 -14.61
CA LYS A 261 11.47 1.15 -13.29
C LYS A 261 12.94 1.54 -13.28
N ARG A 262 13.79 0.80 -13.97
CA ARG A 262 15.21 1.12 -14.05
C ARG A 262 15.44 2.49 -14.68
N VAL A 263 14.82 2.78 -15.81
CA VAL A 263 15.05 4.06 -16.51
C VAL A 263 14.35 5.24 -15.84
N SER A 264 13.24 5.03 -15.13
CA SER A 264 12.51 6.07 -14.39
C SER A 264 13.35 6.70 -13.27
N ARG A 265 14.35 6.00 -12.71
CA ARG A 265 15.27 6.51 -11.70
C ARG A 265 16.07 7.73 -12.20
N PHE A 266 16.22 7.87 -13.51
CA PHE A 266 16.94 8.99 -14.14
C PHE A 266 16.00 10.14 -14.53
N MET A 267 14.69 9.98 -14.30
CA MET A 267 13.67 10.98 -14.60
C MET A 267 13.33 11.75 -13.32
N ILE A 268 13.79 13.00 -13.23
CA ILE A 268 13.52 13.87 -12.08
C ILE A 268 12.18 14.55 -12.30
N GLY A 269 11.25 14.37 -11.37
CA GLY A 269 9.96 15.04 -11.38
C GLY A 269 10.08 16.46 -10.80
N SER A 270 9.70 17.46 -11.57
CA SER A 270 9.56 18.84 -11.11
C SER A 270 8.12 19.32 -11.26
N ASP A 271 7.73 20.31 -10.48
CA ASP A 271 6.43 20.93 -10.66
C ASP A 271 6.35 21.56 -12.06
N CYS A 272 5.22 21.35 -12.74
CA CYS A 272 5.02 21.92 -14.09
C CYS A 272 5.13 23.44 -14.05
N ALA A 273 6.07 24.01 -14.79
CA ALA A 273 6.30 25.46 -14.86
C ALA A 273 5.10 26.27 -15.33
N ALA A 274 4.17 25.65 -16.10
CA ALA A 274 2.99 26.32 -16.62
C ALA A 274 1.85 26.41 -15.59
N CYS A 275 1.64 25.38 -14.77
CA CYS A 275 0.54 25.35 -13.79
C CYS A 275 1.04 25.32 -12.33
N HIS A 276 2.35 25.31 -12.08
CA HIS A 276 2.96 25.27 -10.75
C HIS A 276 2.37 24.18 -9.86
N GLY A 277 2.24 22.95 -10.40
CA GLY A 277 1.67 21.81 -9.71
C GLY A 277 0.13 21.78 -9.59
N LYS A 278 -0.58 22.82 -10.07
CA LYS A 278 -2.04 22.96 -9.90
C LYS A 278 -2.87 22.15 -10.91
N ARG A 279 -2.25 21.49 -11.88
CA ARG A 279 -2.85 20.53 -12.84
C ARG A 279 -3.80 21.11 -13.89
N LEU A 280 -4.27 22.34 -13.75
CA LEU A 280 -5.32 22.95 -14.54
C LEU A 280 -4.77 24.06 -15.47
N LYS A 281 -5.57 24.44 -16.47
CA LYS A 281 -5.34 25.57 -17.33
C LYS A 281 -5.39 26.89 -16.55
N LYS A 282 -4.71 27.90 -17.06
CA LYS A 282 -4.64 29.24 -16.44
C LYS A 282 -6.01 29.89 -16.28
N GLU A 283 -6.89 29.71 -17.25
CA GLU A 283 -8.26 30.24 -17.24
C GLU A 283 -9.07 29.67 -16.06
N ALA A 284 -8.99 28.38 -15.79
CA ALA A 284 -9.64 27.76 -14.63
C ALA A 284 -9.03 28.23 -13.29
N LEU A 285 -7.71 28.38 -13.25
CA LEU A 285 -6.99 28.84 -12.05
C LEU A 285 -7.18 30.35 -11.78
N SER A 286 -7.64 31.13 -12.75
CA SER A 286 -7.95 32.53 -12.55
C SER A 286 -9.30 32.80 -11.87
N VAL A 287 -10.19 31.80 -11.85
CA VAL A 287 -11.48 31.86 -11.16
C VAL A 287 -11.27 31.57 -9.68
N THR A 288 -11.81 32.43 -8.81
CA THR A 288 -11.64 32.29 -7.36
C THR A 288 -12.96 32.19 -6.62
N PHE A 289 -12.96 31.45 -5.52
CA PHE A 289 -14.03 31.40 -4.54
C PHE A 289 -13.43 31.60 -3.14
N ALA A 290 -13.98 32.52 -2.35
CA ALA A 290 -13.41 32.94 -1.07
C ALA A 290 -11.90 33.35 -1.18
N GLY A 291 -11.50 33.87 -2.37
CA GLY A 291 -10.13 34.30 -2.64
C GLY A 291 -9.14 33.19 -2.99
N LEU A 292 -9.59 31.95 -3.10
CA LEU A 292 -8.80 30.78 -3.46
C LEU A 292 -9.13 30.33 -4.88
N ASP A 293 -8.15 29.90 -5.66
CA ASP A 293 -8.42 29.11 -6.86
C ASP A 293 -8.81 27.67 -6.47
N ILE A 294 -9.37 26.93 -7.42
CA ILE A 294 -9.89 25.58 -7.16
C ILE A 294 -8.83 24.58 -6.68
N ALA A 295 -7.58 24.72 -7.10
CA ALA A 295 -6.50 23.85 -6.65
C ALA A 295 -6.08 24.17 -5.22
N GLU A 296 -6.03 25.44 -4.86
CA GLU A 296 -5.77 25.89 -3.48
C GLU A 296 -6.89 25.43 -2.55
N PHE A 297 -8.15 25.57 -3.00
CA PHE A 297 -9.31 25.09 -2.27
C PHE A 297 -9.29 23.57 -2.04
N ALA A 298 -8.95 22.79 -3.07
CA ALA A 298 -8.86 21.34 -2.99
C ALA A 298 -7.69 20.84 -2.09
N ARG A 299 -6.68 21.68 -1.86
CA ARG A 299 -5.54 21.38 -0.97
C ARG A 299 -5.82 21.65 0.50
N LEU A 300 -6.88 22.34 0.83
CA LEU A 300 -7.26 22.55 2.23
C LEU A 300 -7.64 21.23 2.89
N PRO A 301 -7.26 20.99 4.16
CA PRO A 301 -7.81 19.91 4.97
C PRO A 301 -9.34 19.95 4.99
N LEU A 302 -10.02 18.79 4.99
CA LEU A 302 -11.48 18.71 4.98
C LEU A 302 -12.12 19.45 6.15
N ASN A 303 -11.48 19.46 7.35
CA ASN A 303 -11.92 20.27 8.49
C ASN A 303 -11.94 21.76 8.15
N ARG A 304 -10.88 22.27 7.51
CA ARG A 304 -10.80 23.67 7.11
C ARG A 304 -11.79 24.03 6.00
N LEU A 305 -12.06 23.08 5.09
CA LEU A 305 -13.12 23.25 4.09
C LEU A 305 -14.50 23.35 4.74
N ALA A 306 -14.76 22.50 5.74
CA ALA A 306 -16.01 22.55 6.50
C ALA A 306 -16.18 23.90 7.24
N ASP A 307 -15.13 24.38 7.94
CA ASP A 307 -15.13 25.68 8.62
C ASP A 307 -15.40 26.86 7.64
N LEU A 308 -14.82 26.78 6.43
CA LEU A 308 -15.01 27.79 5.39
C LEU A 308 -16.43 27.79 4.82
N LEU A 309 -17.01 26.60 4.62
CA LEU A 309 -18.31 26.43 3.98
C LEU A 309 -19.49 26.61 4.95
N ALA A 310 -19.30 26.39 6.26
CA ALA A 310 -20.36 26.41 7.25
C ALA A 310 -21.12 27.75 7.31
N PRO A 311 -20.49 28.92 7.37
CA PRO A 311 -21.21 30.18 7.37
C PRO A 311 -21.97 30.40 6.05
N ILE A 312 -21.40 30.01 4.90
CA ILE A 312 -22.03 30.13 3.58
C ILE A 312 -23.31 29.29 3.54
N ALA A 313 -23.26 28.05 3.97
CA ALA A 313 -24.40 27.13 3.99
C ALA A 313 -25.55 27.62 4.89
N ARG A 314 -25.25 28.43 5.92
CA ARG A 314 -26.26 29.06 6.77
C ARG A 314 -26.79 30.39 6.24
N GLY A 315 -26.32 30.85 5.07
CA GLY A 315 -26.68 32.14 4.51
C GLY A 315 -26.08 33.34 5.29
N GLU A 316 -25.02 33.08 6.06
CA GLU A 316 -24.30 34.11 6.83
C GLU A 316 -23.29 34.83 5.91
N TRP A 317 -23.80 35.79 5.13
CA TRP A 317 -22.94 36.55 4.24
C TRP A 317 -22.37 37.78 4.95
N PRO A 318 -21.06 38.08 4.81
CA PRO A 318 -20.50 39.31 5.38
C PRO A 318 -21.16 40.54 4.79
N ALA A 319 -21.51 41.51 5.65
CA ALA A 319 -22.07 42.75 5.20
C ALA A 319 -21.12 43.54 4.28
N HIS A 320 -21.67 44.28 3.34
CA HIS A 320 -20.90 45.05 2.36
C HIS A 320 -19.99 46.13 3.00
N ASP A 321 -20.36 46.59 4.19
CA ASP A 321 -19.64 47.63 4.95
C ASP A 321 -18.50 47.13 5.84
N ASP A 322 -18.37 45.80 6.06
CA ASP A 322 -17.26 45.19 6.76
C ASP A 322 -16.01 44.93 5.87
N ALA A 323 -15.97 45.51 4.69
CA ALA A 323 -14.76 45.57 3.92
C ALA A 323 -13.69 46.32 4.72
N PRO A 324 -12.59 45.71 5.12
CA PRO A 324 -11.59 46.40 5.94
C PRO A 324 -11.01 47.53 5.09
N GLY A 325 -11.41 48.72 5.40
CA GLY A 325 -10.84 49.99 4.91
C GLY A 325 -9.43 50.24 5.43
N ALA A 326 -8.71 49.21 5.80
CA ALA A 326 -7.28 49.21 6.10
C ALA A 326 -6.58 48.31 5.05
N ALA A 327 -6.34 48.87 3.89
CA ALA A 327 -5.29 48.37 3.03
C ALA A 327 -4.02 48.27 3.88
N LEU A 328 -3.67 47.06 4.33
CA LEU A 328 -2.28 46.78 4.73
C LEU A 328 -1.39 47.37 3.67
N THR A 329 -0.60 48.39 4.02
CA THR A 329 0.33 49.01 3.08
C THR A 329 1.17 47.91 2.41
N LYS A 330 1.56 48.10 1.16
CA LYS A 330 2.41 47.16 0.42
C LYS A 330 3.59 46.67 1.28
N LYS A 331 4.14 47.58 2.09
CA LYS A 331 5.24 47.33 3.02
C LYS A 331 4.85 46.36 4.18
N ALA A 332 3.62 46.38 4.68
CA ALA A 332 3.14 45.47 5.72
C ALA A 332 2.81 44.07 5.13
N ARG A 333 2.35 43.99 3.86
CA ARG A 333 2.21 42.72 3.13
C ARG A 333 3.56 42.07 2.87
N ASP A 334 4.52 42.84 2.38
CA ASP A 334 5.87 42.36 2.05
C ASP A 334 6.61 41.91 3.33
N ALA A 335 6.39 42.56 4.46
CA ALA A 335 6.94 42.17 5.75
C ALA A 335 6.30 40.87 6.30
N ALA A 336 4.98 40.70 6.16
CA ALA A 336 4.27 39.46 6.54
C ALA A 336 4.68 38.27 5.66
N VAL A 337 4.92 38.52 4.35
CA VAL A 337 5.45 37.51 3.41
C VAL A 337 6.88 37.15 3.78
N ALA A 338 7.74 38.13 4.07
CA ALA A 338 9.13 37.92 4.46
C ALA A 338 9.25 37.14 5.79
N GLN A 339 8.41 37.43 6.76
CA GLN A 339 8.34 36.69 8.03
C GLN A 339 7.89 35.22 7.84
N ARG A 340 6.96 34.97 6.91
CA ARG A 340 6.50 33.61 6.58
C ARG A 340 7.54 32.80 5.79
N VAL A 341 8.26 33.45 4.87
CA VAL A 341 9.36 32.82 4.11
C VAL A 341 10.52 32.48 5.05
N ALA A 342 10.82 33.34 6.01
CA ALA A 342 11.84 33.09 7.04
C ALA A 342 11.46 31.91 7.98
N ALA A 343 10.14 31.62 8.12
CA ALA A 343 9.62 30.49 8.88
C ALA A 343 9.42 29.19 8.04
N GLY A 344 10.00 29.12 6.81
CA GLY A 344 9.93 27.94 5.96
C GLY A 344 8.58 27.72 5.25
N GLY A 345 7.69 28.69 5.27
CA GLY A 345 6.40 28.65 4.60
C GLY A 345 6.46 29.16 3.15
N SER A 346 5.81 28.47 2.22
CA SER A 346 5.66 28.85 0.82
C SER A 346 5.02 30.24 0.67
N ALA A 347 5.58 31.09 -0.23
CA ALA A 347 5.16 32.47 -0.48
C ALA A 347 3.73 32.66 -1.06
N HIS A 348 2.95 31.58 -1.27
CA HIS A 348 1.69 31.58 -2.02
C HIS A 348 0.46 31.04 -1.29
N LYS A 349 0.38 31.17 0.04
CA LYS A 349 -0.88 30.82 0.74
C LYS A 349 -1.65 32.10 1.07
N ALA A 350 -2.54 32.52 0.16
CA ALA A 350 -3.63 33.41 0.55
C ALA A 350 -4.48 32.71 1.60
N ALA A 351 -4.70 33.32 2.76
CA ALA A 351 -5.64 32.76 3.75
C ALA A 351 -7.06 32.81 3.16
N PRO A 352 -7.85 31.72 3.32
CA PRO A 352 -9.25 31.74 2.91
C PRO A 352 -10.00 32.86 3.64
N ASP A 353 -10.76 33.65 2.90
CA ASP A 353 -11.51 34.78 3.46
C ASP A 353 -12.91 34.83 2.85
N VAL A 354 -13.89 34.43 3.62
CA VAL A 354 -15.34 34.47 3.26
C VAL A 354 -15.78 35.87 2.86
N ARG A 355 -15.17 36.94 3.40
CA ARG A 355 -15.51 38.35 3.06
C ARG A 355 -15.30 38.66 1.57
N ARG A 356 -14.46 37.90 0.87
CA ARG A 356 -14.29 38.05 -0.58
C ARG A 356 -15.47 37.54 -1.41
N THR A 357 -16.46 36.91 -0.81
CA THR A 357 -17.72 36.51 -1.45
C THR A 357 -18.84 37.54 -1.29
N ALA A 358 -18.61 38.67 -0.58
CA ALA A 358 -19.62 39.68 -0.32
C ALA A 358 -20.28 40.30 -1.60
N ASN A 359 -19.59 40.27 -2.73
CA ASN A 359 -20.04 40.84 -4.00
C ASN A 359 -20.79 39.86 -4.94
N LEU A 360 -21.20 38.68 -4.42
CA LEU A 360 -21.99 37.74 -5.22
C LEU A 360 -23.43 38.25 -5.41
N SER A 361 -23.99 38.05 -6.62
CA SER A 361 -25.43 38.30 -6.85
C SER A 361 -26.29 37.33 -6.02
N ASP A 362 -27.55 37.71 -5.77
CA ASP A 362 -28.46 36.88 -4.95
C ASP A 362 -28.64 35.46 -5.52
N GLU A 363 -28.67 35.31 -6.87
CA GLU A 363 -28.72 34.01 -7.54
C GLU A 363 -27.47 33.18 -7.23
N LYS A 364 -26.29 33.80 -7.27
CA LYS A 364 -25.04 33.13 -6.98
C LYS A 364 -24.93 32.77 -5.51
N ARG A 365 -25.45 33.62 -4.61
CA ARG A 365 -25.53 33.34 -3.17
C ARG A 365 -26.40 32.11 -2.91
N ALA A 366 -27.63 32.08 -3.46
CA ALA A 366 -28.53 30.94 -3.30
C ALA A 366 -27.92 29.63 -3.83
N ALA A 367 -27.22 29.71 -4.98
CA ALA A 367 -26.51 28.55 -5.53
C ALA A 367 -25.33 28.11 -4.63
N ALA A 368 -24.55 29.05 -4.08
CA ALA A 368 -23.45 28.78 -3.17
C ALA A 368 -23.94 28.15 -1.85
N GLU A 369 -25.02 28.66 -1.26
CA GLU A 369 -25.64 28.13 -0.04
C GLU A 369 -26.02 26.66 -0.23
N ARG A 370 -26.72 26.34 -1.31
CA ARG A 370 -27.16 24.97 -1.58
C ARG A 370 -25.98 24.01 -1.82
N ILE A 371 -25.03 24.42 -2.67
CA ILE A 371 -23.85 23.57 -2.95
C ILE A 371 -22.98 23.41 -1.69
N ALA A 372 -22.83 24.47 -0.89
CA ALA A 372 -22.09 24.41 0.37
C ALA A 372 -22.77 23.48 1.39
N ALA A 373 -24.10 23.47 1.46
CA ALA A 373 -24.86 22.57 2.33
C ALA A 373 -24.63 21.09 1.91
N ASP A 374 -24.73 20.78 0.61
CA ASP A 374 -24.48 19.43 0.07
C ASP A 374 -23.02 18.99 0.31
N LEU A 375 -22.07 19.92 0.18
CA LEU A 375 -20.66 19.65 0.48
C LEU A 375 -20.44 19.34 1.96
N LEU A 376 -21.05 20.13 2.87
CA LEU A 376 -20.91 19.97 4.32
C LEU A 376 -21.48 18.65 4.80
N GLU A 377 -22.64 18.22 4.31
CA GLU A 377 -23.24 16.94 4.67
C GLU A 377 -22.29 15.77 4.36
N ARG A 378 -21.66 15.77 3.18
CA ARG A 378 -20.70 14.74 2.79
C ARG A 378 -19.36 14.86 3.52
N LEU A 379 -18.89 16.10 3.75
CA LEU A 379 -17.67 16.37 4.53
C LEU A 379 -17.82 15.90 5.98
N ALA A 380 -18.97 16.13 6.60
CA ALA A 380 -19.25 15.71 7.97
C ALA A 380 -19.04 14.20 8.15
N THR A 381 -19.52 13.38 7.21
CA THR A 381 -19.31 11.93 7.24
C THR A 381 -17.83 11.54 7.19
N LEU A 382 -17.03 12.23 6.39
CA LEU A 382 -15.57 11.98 6.32
C LEU A 382 -14.86 12.44 7.57
N ILE A 383 -15.23 13.59 8.11
CA ILE A 383 -14.67 14.16 9.35
C ILE A 383 -15.01 13.26 10.55
N ASP A 384 -16.25 12.82 10.65
CA ASP A 384 -16.71 11.88 11.67
C ASP A 384 -15.92 10.55 11.67
N LEU A 385 -15.50 10.09 10.49
CA LEU A 385 -14.63 8.90 10.33
C LEU A 385 -13.15 9.21 10.59
N GLY A 386 -12.80 10.39 11.10
CA GLY A 386 -11.43 10.78 11.43
C GLY A 386 -10.57 11.10 10.21
N LEU A 387 -11.15 11.40 9.03
CA LEU A 387 -10.42 11.74 7.80
C LEU A 387 -10.32 13.25 7.57
N GLY A 388 -10.68 14.08 8.54
CA GLY A 388 -10.73 15.54 8.42
C GLY A 388 -9.39 16.21 8.07
N TYR A 389 -8.27 15.56 8.30
CA TYR A 389 -6.93 16.04 7.95
C TYR A 389 -6.56 15.83 6.48
N LEU A 390 -7.28 14.97 5.75
CA LEU A 390 -7.05 14.76 4.32
C LEU A 390 -7.46 15.99 3.51
N SER A 391 -6.90 16.12 2.31
CA SER A 391 -7.31 17.11 1.32
C SER A 391 -7.96 16.42 0.11
N LEU A 392 -8.82 17.15 -0.62
CA LEU A 392 -9.53 16.62 -1.79
C LEU A 392 -8.59 16.23 -2.95
N ASP A 393 -7.46 16.91 -3.07
CA ASP A 393 -6.48 16.66 -4.14
C ASP A 393 -5.52 15.52 -3.80
N ARG A 394 -5.55 14.99 -2.56
CA ARG A 394 -4.67 13.89 -2.16
C ARG A 394 -4.89 12.65 -3.02
N ALA A 395 -3.81 12.19 -3.65
CA ALA A 395 -3.86 11.04 -4.55
C ALA A 395 -4.12 9.73 -3.79
N THR A 396 -5.03 8.88 -4.30
CA THR A 396 -5.39 7.62 -3.64
C THR A 396 -4.23 6.64 -3.41
N PRO A 397 -3.20 6.55 -4.28
CA PRO A 397 -2.03 5.70 -4.01
C PRO A 397 -1.22 6.11 -2.78
N THR A 398 -1.39 7.34 -2.28
CA THR A 398 -0.69 7.85 -1.08
C THR A 398 -1.45 7.60 0.22
N LEU A 399 -2.66 7.05 0.14
CA LEU A 399 -3.49 6.72 1.30
C LEU A 399 -3.07 5.37 1.88
N SER A 400 -3.11 5.26 3.20
CA SER A 400 -3.02 3.97 3.88
C SER A 400 -4.23 3.08 3.56
N SER A 401 -4.11 1.78 3.82
CA SER A 401 -5.22 0.83 3.66
C SER A 401 -6.44 1.23 4.48
N GLY A 402 -6.25 1.63 5.73
CA GLY A 402 -7.31 2.09 6.63
C GLY A 402 -7.95 3.42 6.21
N GLU A 403 -7.16 4.38 5.70
CA GLU A 403 -7.69 5.64 5.14
C GLU A 403 -8.60 5.37 3.93
N LEU A 404 -8.14 4.52 3.00
CA LEU A 404 -8.90 4.18 1.81
C LEU A 404 -10.20 3.43 2.15
N GLN A 405 -10.16 2.52 3.12
CA GLN A 405 -11.33 1.78 3.57
C GLN A 405 -12.37 2.70 4.22
N ARG A 406 -11.95 3.59 5.12
CA ARG A 406 -12.84 4.60 5.73
C ARG A 406 -13.42 5.56 4.69
N LEU A 407 -12.62 5.93 3.67
CA LEU A 407 -13.08 6.76 2.57
C LEU A 407 -14.21 6.07 1.78
N ARG A 408 -14.06 4.77 1.49
CA ARG A 408 -15.10 3.96 0.85
C ARG A 408 -16.35 3.81 1.72
N LEU A 409 -16.15 3.58 3.02
CA LEU A 409 -17.26 3.51 3.98
C LEU A 409 -18.04 4.84 4.03
N ALA A 410 -17.34 5.98 4.06
CA ALA A 410 -17.99 7.30 3.99
C ALA A 410 -18.85 7.47 2.74
N THR A 411 -18.37 6.96 1.59
CA THR A 411 -19.11 6.99 0.33
C THR A 411 -20.39 6.15 0.39
N GLN A 412 -20.34 5.00 1.07
CA GLN A 412 -21.52 4.14 1.27
C GLN A 412 -22.52 4.75 2.24
N LEU A 413 -22.06 5.37 3.33
CA LEU A 413 -22.91 6.13 4.25
C LEU A 413 -23.67 7.25 3.52
N ALA A 414 -22.98 7.96 2.62
CA ALA A 414 -23.58 9.02 1.81
C ALA A 414 -24.58 8.51 0.75
N SER A 415 -24.59 7.21 0.42
CA SER A 415 -25.53 6.61 -0.54
C SER A 415 -26.95 6.44 -0.01
N GLN A 416 -27.15 6.55 1.31
CA GLN A 416 -28.43 6.41 2.01
C GLN A 416 -29.21 5.14 1.65
N LEU A 417 -28.52 4.03 1.35
CA LEU A 417 -29.15 2.74 1.08
C LEU A 417 -29.78 2.20 2.37
N PHE A 418 -30.92 1.54 2.23
CA PHE A 418 -31.64 0.85 3.32
C PHE A 418 -32.12 -0.54 2.88
N GLY A 419 -32.32 -1.43 3.84
CA GLY A 419 -32.79 -2.79 3.56
C GLY A 419 -31.78 -3.68 2.87
N VAL A 420 -30.49 -3.32 2.88
CA VAL A 420 -29.38 -4.10 2.30
C VAL A 420 -28.52 -4.74 3.37
N VAL A 421 -27.72 -5.72 2.96
CA VAL A 421 -26.62 -6.27 3.79
C VAL A 421 -25.31 -5.63 3.38
N TYR A 422 -24.62 -4.99 4.31
CA TYR A 422 -23.23 -4.58 4.15
C TYR A 422 -22.31 -5.70 4.64
N VAL A 423 -21.49 -6.25 3.75
CA VAL A 423 -20.46 -7.23 4.09
C VAL A 423 -19.11 -6.52 4.15
N LEU A 424 -18.53 -6.43 5.34
CA LEU A 424 -17.32 -5.66 5.62
C LEU A 424 -16.19 -6.59 6.03
N ASP A 425 -15.01 -6.39 5.42
CA ASP A 425 -13.81 -7.17 5.70
C ASP A 425 -12.86 -6.35 6.57
N GLU A 426 -12.75 -6.72 7.84
CA GLU A 426 -11.86 -6.13 8.84
C GLU A 426 -11.86 -4.58 8.82
N PRO A 427 -13.00 -3.92 8.99
CA PRO A 427 -13.07 -2.46 8.87
C PRO A 427 -12.26 -1.70 9.92
N SER A 428 -11.92 -2.31 11.07
CA SER A 428 -11.07 -1.72 12.10
C SER A 428 -9.57 -1.97 11.90
N ALA A 429 -9.18 -2.74 10.87
CA ALA A 429 -7.79 -3.11 10.65
C ALA A 429 -6.87 -1.87 10.48
N GLY A 430 -5.74 -1.83 11.21
CA GLY A 430 -4.80 -0.72 11.16
C GLY A 430 -5.33 0.59 11.77
N LEU A 431 -6.38 0.55 12.60
CA LEU A 431 -6.89 1.71 13.30
C LEU A 431 -6.38 1.78 14.74
N HIS A 432 -6.01 3.00 15.13
CA HIS A 432 -5.81 3.29 16.54
C HIS A 432 -7.16 3.16 17.30
N PRO A 433 -7.20 2.67 18.55
CA PRO A 433 -8.46 2.52 19.30
C PRO A 433 -9.35 3.78 19.34
N ALA A 434 -8.75 4.98 19.40
CA ALA A 434 -9.48 6.23 19.31
C ALA A 434 -10.20 6.45 17.96
N ASP A 435 -9.62 5.93 16.86
CA ASP A 435 -10.23 6.01 15.52
C ASP A 435 -11.31 4.93 15.34
N SER A 436 -11.19 3.80 16.04
CA SER A 436 -12.18 2.70 16.01
C SER A 436 -13.52 3.09 16.59
N GLU A 437 -13.57 4.02 17.56
CA GLU A 437 -14.83 4.55 18.09
C GLU A 437 -15.64 5.29 17.03
N ALA A 438 -14.99 6.11 16.22
CA ALA A 438 -15.63 6.81 15.12
C ALA A 438 -16.19 5.85 14.06
N LEU A 439 -15.42 4.80 13.73
CA LEU A 439 -15.87 3.72 12.85
C LEU A 439 -17.11 3.01 13.41
N PHE A 440 -17.09 2.65 14.70
CA PHE A 440 -18.21 1.96 15.33
C PHE A 440 -19.48 2.82 15.32
N ALA A 441 -19.38 4.13 15.60
CA ALA A 441 -20.50 5.06 15.49
C ALA A 441 -21.07 5.12 14.07
N ALA A 442 -20.22 5.05 13.04
CA ALA A 442 -20.65 4.99 11.65
C ALA A 442 -21.38 3.69 11.31
N LEU A 443 -20.91 2.54 11.81
CA LEU A 443 -21.59 1.24 11.66
C LEU A 443 -22.95 1.25 12.34
N GLN A 444 -23.08 1.84 13.53
CA GLN A 444 -24.36 1.99 14.20
C GLN A 444 -25.35 2.86 13.43
N ARG A 445 -24.87 3.93 12.76
CA ARG A 445 -25.72 4.75 11.87
C ARG A 445 -26.22 3.93 10.66
N LEU A 446 -25.37 3.12 10.03
CA LEU A 446 -25.79 2.21 8.95
C LEU A 446 -26.86 1.22 9.42
N LYS A 447 -26.68 0.64 10.62
CA LYS A 447 -27.65 -0.27 11.22
C LYS A 447 -28.98 0.45 11.51
N ALA A 448 -28.93 1.64 12.11
CA ALA A 448 -30.12 2.44 12.44
C ALA A 448 -30.91 2.87 11.19
N ALA A 449 -30.28 2.95 10.03
CA ALA A 449 -30.92 3.19 8.73
C ALA A 449 -31.65 1.94 8.19
N GLY A 450 -31.77 0.85 8.94
CA GLY A 450 -32.47 -0.39 8.55
C GLY A 450 -31.65 -1.33 7.69
N ASN A 451 -30.33 -1.37 7.90
CA ASN A 451 -29.43 -2.28 7.21
C ASN A 451 -28.90 -3.38 8.13
N SER A 452 -28.58 -4.52 7.55
CA SER A 452 -27.86 -5.61 8.21
C SER A 452 -26.36 -5.44 7.99
N LEU A 453 -25.54 -5.64 9.02
CA LEU A 453 -24.09 -5.52 8.93
C LEU A 453 -23.45 -6.87 9.22
N PHE A 454 -22.80 -7.46 8.23
CA PHE A 454 -22.02 -8.69 8.33
C PHE A 454 -20.54 -8.32 8.28
N VAL A 455 -19.88 -8.42 9.41
CA VAL A 455 -18.52 -7.87 9.59
C VAL A 455 -17.58 -9.01 9.97
N ILE A 456 -16.52 -9.21 9.18
CA ILE A 456 -15.41 -10.05 9.62
C ILE A 456 -14.53 -9.17 10.49
N GLU A 457 -14.28 -9.57 11.73
CA GLU A 457 -13.53 -8.77 12.68
C GLU A 457 -12.68 -9.58 13.65
N HIS A 458 -11.59 -8.94 14.07
CA HIS A 458 -10.67 -9.47 15.07
C HIS A 458 -10.53 -8.55 16.29
N ASP A 459 -11.08 -7.32 16.23
CA ASP A 459 -11.09 -6.38 17.34
C ASP A 459 -12.06 -6.83 18.45
N LEU A 460 -11.52 -7.04 19.64
CA LEU A 460 -12.28 -7.52 20.79
C LEU A 460 -13.36 -6.53 21.25
N ASN A 461 -13.15 -5.21 21.07
CA ASN A 461 -14.14 -4.21 21.45
C ASN A 461 -15.35 -4.25 20.52
N THR A 462 -15.12 -4.39 19.24
CA THR A 462 -16.19 -4.56 18.25
C THR A 462 -16.97 -5.84 18.50
N MET A 463 -16.29 -6.96 18.82
CA MET A 463 -16.96 -8.22 19.17
C MET A 463 -17.85 -8.10 20.42
N ARG A 464 -17.38 -7.42 21.48
CA ARG A 464 -18.18 -7.21 22.71
C ARG A 464 -19.43 -6.39 22.49
N ARG A 465 -19.38 -5.47 21.52
CA ARG A 465 -20.46 -4.51 21.19
C ARG A 465 -21.35 -4.99 20.05
N ALA A 466 -21.05 -6.14 19.44
CA ALA A 466 -21.88 -6.76 18.41
C ALA A 466 -23.22 -7.23 18.96
N ASP A 467 -24.26 -7.25 18.13
CA ASP A 467 -25.55 -7.84 18.48
C ASP A 467 -25.45 -9.38 18.41
N TRP A 468 -24.61 -9.91 17.52
CA TRP A 468 -24.49 -11.33 17.25
C TRP A 468 -23.07 -11.70 16.85
N LEU A 469 -22.57 -12.83 17.35
CA LEU A 469 -21.30 -13.43 16.96
C LEU A 469 -21.51 -14.74 16.23
N VAL A 470 -20.72 -14.95 15.18
CA VAL A 470 -20.56 -16.25 14.51
C VAL A 470 -19.08 -16.62 14.61
N ASP A 471 -18.75 -17.57 15.49
CA ASP A 471 -17.38 -18.02 15.70
C ASP A 471 -17.09 -19.25 14.85
N VAL A 472 -16.08 -19.16 13.98
CA VAL A 472 -15.70 -20.20 13.01
C VAL A 472 -14.36 -20.80 13.41
N GLY A 473 -14.32 -22.12 13.56
CA GLY A 473 -13.13 -22.82 14.05
C GLY A 473 -13.22 -24.32 13.90
N PRO A 474 -12.61 -25.09 14.85
CA PRO A 474 -11.79 -24.64 16.00
C PRO A 474 -10.36 -24.21 15.63
N ALA A 475 -9.89 -24.58 14.44
CA ALA A 475 -8.56 -24.30 13.94
C ALA A 475 -8.61 -23.74 12.50
N ALA A 476 -7.46 -23.64 11.85
CA ALA A 476 -7.34 -23.17 10.48
C ALA A 476 -7.32 -24.31 9.45
N GLY A 477 -7.60 -23.98 8.19
CA GLY A 477 -7.50 -24.88 7.03
C GLY A 477 -8.41 -26.11 7.15
N GLU A 478 -7.86 -27.29 6.95
CA GLU A 478 -8.59 -28.55 6.94
C GLU A 478 -9.19 -28.92 8.31
N ARG A 479 -8.63 -28.42 9.41
CA ARG A 479 -9.11 -28.60 10.79
C ARG A 479 -10.09 -27.54 11.24
N GLY A 480 -10.37 -26.54 10.38
CA GLY A 480 -11.37 -25.51 10.59
C GLY A 480 -12.65 -25.78 9.82
N GLY A 481 -13.38 -24.72 9.51
CA GLY A 481 -14.56 -24.76 8.65
C GLY A 481 -15.87 -25.16 9.35
N HIS A 482 -15.90 -25.16 10.68
CA HIS A 482 -17.12 -25.41 11.48
C HIS A 482 -17.58 -24.11 12.14
N VAL A 483 -18.88 -23.90 12.25
CA VAL A 483 -19.45 -22.87 13.13
C VAL A 483 -19.53 -23.45 14.54
N LEU A 484 -18.68 -22.91 15.43
CA LEU A 484 -18.62 -23.32 16.83
C LEU A 484 -19.74 -22.67 17.66
N TYR A 485 -20.09 -21.44 17.27
CA TYR A 485 -21.08 -20.65 17.98
C TYR A 485 -21.78 -19.66 17.00
N SER A 486 -23.08 -19.50 17.21
CA SER A 486 -23.91 -18.49 16.58
C SER A 486 -24.90 -17.96 17.62
N GLY A 487 -24.73 -16.72 18.11
CA GLY A 487 -25.52 -16.16 19.19
C GLY A 487 -25.02 -14.82 19.72
N PRO A 488 -25.68 -14.24 20.73
CA PRO A 488 -25.21 -13.02 21.41
C PRO A 488 -23.82 -13.21 22.01
N PRO A 489 -22.96 -12.15 22.07
CA PRO A 489 -21.56 -12.26 22.51
C PRO A 489 -21.36 -13.00 23.85
N ALA A 490 -22.21 -12.77 24.84
CA ALA A 490 -22.10 -13.36 26.17
C ALA A 490 -22.15 -14.92 26.16
N GLY A 491 -22.90 -15.54 25.24
CA GLY A 491 -23.04 -16.97 25.14
C GLY A 491 -21.78 -17.70 24.67
N LEU A 492 -20.87 -17.01 24.01
CA LEU A 492 -19.59 -17.59 23.59
C LEU A 492 -18.72 -18.02 24.80
N ALA A 493 -18.99 -17.48 26.00
CA ALA A 493 -18.27 -17.84 27.23
C ALA A 493 -18.36 -19.34 27.58
N SER A 494 -19.42 -20.03 27.12
CA SER A 494 -19.64 -21.47 27.37
C SER A 494 -18.96 -22.40 26.36
N VAL A 495 -18.43 -21.86 25.23
CA VAL A 495 -17.87 -22.65 24.13
C VAL A 495 -16.38 -22.90 24.35
N VAL A 496 -16.02 -24.03 24.93
CA VAL A 496 -14.63 -24.34 25.33
C VAL A 496 -13.69 -24.44 24.15
N GLU A 497 -14.15 -24.91 23.02
CA GLU A 497 -13.37 -25.10 21.78
C GLU A 497 -13.02 -23.79 21.07
N SER A 498 -13.71 -22.70 21.42
CA SER A 498 -13.48 -21.38 20.82
C SER A 498 -12.16 -20.76 21.29
N GLN A 499 -11.27 -20.48 20.37
CA GLN A 499 -10.06 -19.71 20.66
C GLN A 499 -10.38 -18.23 20.92
N THR A 500 -11.40 -17.68 20.28
CA THR A 500 -11.91 -16.32 20.51
C THR A 500 -12.35 -16.12 21.94
N ARG A 501 -13.05 -17.11 22.54
CA ARG A 501 -13.49 -17.09 23.94
C ARG A 501 -12.36 -16.75 24.90
N ALA A 502 -11.22 -17.42 24.74
CA ALA A 502 -10.08 -17.23 25.62
C ALA A 502 -9.57 -15.78 25.67
N HIS A 503 -9.70 -15.06 24.56
CA HIS A 503 -9.27 -13.65 24.49
C HIS A 503 -10.39 -12.67 24.82
N LEU A 504 -11.65 -13.06 24.62
CA LEU A 504 -12.78 -12.17 24.87
C LEU A 504 -13.14 -12.08 26.36
N PHE A 505 -12.99 -13.20 27.11
CA PHE A 505 -13.48 -13.33 28.50
C PHE A 505 -12.37 -13.60 29.54
N ALA A 506 -11.20 -14.12 29.15
CA ALA A 506 -10.14 -14.35 30.12
C ALA A 506 -9.44 -13.05 30.51
N SER A 507 -9.26 -12.86 31.82
CA SER A 507 -8.27 -11.91 32.33
C SER A 507 -6.89 -12.40 31.93
N ARG A 508 -6.22 -11.70 31.03
CA ARG A 508 -4.91 -12.11 30.51
C ARG A 508 -3.85 -11.88 31.61
N LYS A 509 -3.15 -12.93 31.98
CA LYS A 509 -1.87 -12.77 32.66
C LYS A 509 -0.88 -12.18 31.65
N THR A 510 -0.64 -10.87 31.69
CA THR A 510 0.52 -10.31 31.03
C THR A 510 1.74 -10.97 31.67
N SER A 511 2.51 -11.73 30.88
CA SER A 511 3.83 -12.13 31.31
C SER A 511 4.58 -10.86 31.70
N GLU A 512 4.88 -10.67 32.98
CA GLU A 512 5.74 -9.58 33.47
C GLU A 512 7.14 -9.82 32.95
N ARG A 513 7.36 -9.55 31.67
CA ARG A 513 8.70 -9.53 31.14
C ARG A 513 9.37 -8.24 31.56
N ALA A 514 10.50 -8.34 32.22
CA ALA A 514 11.34 -7.17 32.47
C ALA A 514 11.78 -6.53 31.15
N ALA A 515 11.58 -5.22 30.99
CA ALA A 515 12.04 -4.50 29.81
C ALA A 515 13.54 -4.69 29.62
N ARG A 516 13.96 -4.95 28.38
CA ARG A 516 15.38 -5.08 28.04
C ARG A 516 16.09 -3.75 28.19
N LYS A 517 17.32 -3.78 28.66
CA LYS A 517 18.18 -2.59 28.68
C LYS A 517 18.71 -2.35 27.27
N PRO A 518 18.59 -1.13 26.73
CA PRO A 518 19.17 -0.77 25.45
C PRO A 518 20.68 -1.02 25.43
N ARG A 519 21.20 -1.55 24.31
CA ARG A 519 22.65 -1.71 24.07
C ARG A 519 23.29 -0.43 23.53
N GLY A 520 22.49 0.53 23.10
CA GLY A 520 22.86 1.80 22.51
C GLY A 520 21.62 2.48 21.96
N TRP A 521 21.78 3.55 21.23
CA TRP A 521 20.71 4.33 20.64
C TRP A 521 21.00 4.66 19.18
N LEU A 522 20.04 4.44 18.31
CA LEU A 522 20.04 5.01 16.99
C LEU A 522 19.33 6.36 17.06
N ARG A 523 20.09 7.47 16.90
CA ARG A 523 19.57 8.84 16.98
C ARG A 523 19.53 9.48 15.60
N ILE A 524 18.41 10.08 15.29
CA ILE A 524 18.16 10.78 14.04
C ILE A 524 17.69 12.19 14.36
N GLU A 525 18.24 13.19 13.71
CA GLU A 525 17.91 14.60 13.92
C GLU A 525 17.38 15.25 12.65
N GLY A 526 16.47 16.22 12.81
CA GLY A 526 16.02 17.11 11.77
C GLY A 526 15.19 16.47 10.67
N ILE A 527 14.39 15.43 10.97
CA ILE A 527 13.57 14.72 9.97
C ILE A 527 12.46 15.63 9.45
N THR A 528 12.44 15.85 8.12
CA THR A 528 11.45 16.68 7.43
C THR A 528 10.80 15.89 6.32
N ARG A 529 9.75 15.13 6.62
CA ARG A 529 9.01 14.37 5.60
C ARG A 529 7.50 14.44 5.86
N ASN A 530 6.72 14.73 4.83
CA ASN A 530 5.27 14.91 4.93
C ASN A 530 4.89 15.92 6.04
N ASN A 531 4.20 15.46 7.09
CA ASN A 531 3.83 16.27 8.24
C ASN A 531 4.88 16.33 9.35
N LEU A 532 6.06 15.71 9.17
CA LEU A 532 7.19 15.84 10.11
C LEU A 532 7.98 17.12 9.81
N HIS A 533 8.14 17.98 10.78
CA HIS A 533 8.76 19.30 10.62
C HIS A 533 9.99 19.44 11.50
N GLY A 534 11.09 18.79 11.11
CA GLY A 534 12.38 18.88 11.80
C GLY A 534 12.35 18.16 13.16
N ILE A 535 11.80 16.95 13.22
CA ILE A 535 11.75 16.18 14.45
C ILE A 535 13.02 15.36 14.68
N ASP A 536 13.35 15.18 15.95
CA ASP A 536 14.42 14.29 16.40
C ASP A 536 13.79 13.02 16.98
N ALA A 537 14.38 11.85 16.72
CA ALA A 537 13.90 10.55 17.20
C ALA A 537 15.05 9.68 17.69
N ALA A 538 14.82 8.92 18.76
CA ALA A 538 15.79 7.99 19.33
C ALA A 538 15.20 6.58 19.45
N PHE A 539 15.85 5.60 18.83
CA PHE A 539 15.43 4.19 18.85
C PHE A 539 16.45 3.37 19.66
N PRO A 540 16.02 2.66 20.73
CA PRO A 540 16.93 1.82 21.52
C PRO A 540 17.35 0.60 20.70
N LEU A 541 18.66 0.34 20.67
CA LEU A 541 19.26 -0.81 19.98
C LEU A 541 19.19 -2.08 20.85
N GLY A 542 18.93 -3.24 20.23
CA GLY A 542 18.74 -4.52 20.91
C GLY A 542 17.46 -4.58 21.74
N ALA A 543 16.44 -3.82 21.35
CA ALA A 543 15.15 -3.73 22.02
C ALA A 543 13.98 -3.84 21.03
N PHE A 544 12.79 -4.11 21.56
CA PHE A 544 11.53 -4.08 20.83
C PHE A 544 10.85 -2.73 21.03
N THR A 545 10.78 -1.95 19.96
CA THR A 545 10.20 -0.60 19.97
C THR A 545 8.90 -0.57 19.20
N THR A 546 7.82 -0.06 19.82
CA THR A 546 6.56 0.24 19.15
C THR A 546 6.41 1.73 18.94
N VAL A 547 6.11 2.12 17.70
CA VAL A 547 5.72 3.50 17.33
C VAL A 547 4.22 3.53 17.13
N THR A 548 3.53 4.33 17.94
CA THR A 548 2.07 4.40 17.98
C THR A 548 1.57 5.84 17.83
N GLY A 549 0.25 6.02 17.81
CA GLY A 549 -0.44 7.29 17.64
C GLY A 549 -1.62 7.16 16.69
N ILE A 550 -2.49 8.16 16.65
CA ILE A 550 -3.68 8.16 15.79
C ILE A 550 -3.33 8.12 14.30
N SER A 551 -4.31 7.76 13.46
CA SER A 551 -4.14 7.77 12.00
C SER A 551 -3.76 9.17 11.50
N GLY A 552 -2.83 9.24 10.54
CA GLY A 552 -2.34 10.52 9.99
C GLY A 552 -1.40 11.31 10.90
N SER A 553 -0.98 10.78 12.06
CA SER A 553 -0.06 11.48 12.97
C SER A 553 1.39 11.56 12.48
N GLY A 554 1.81 10.76 11.48
CA GLY A 554 3.16 10.77 10.90
C GLY A 554 4.01 9.52 11.17
N LYS A 555 3.44 8.47 11.76
CA LYS A 555 4.15 7.21 12.09
C LYS A 555 4.86 6.60 10.89
N SER A 556 4.13 6.35 9.81
CA SER A 556 4.69 5.73 8.60
C SER A 556 5.70 6.66 7.91
N SER A 557 5.54 7.98 8.01
CA SER A 557 6.53 8.96 7.52
C SER A 557 7.86 8.83 8.27
N LEU A 558 7.82 8.61 9.59
CA LEU A 558 9.02 8.40 10.39
C LEU A 558 9.62 7.00 10.18
N VAL A 559 8.82 5.94 10.39
CA VAL A 559 9.33 4.57 10.53
C VAL A 559 9.42 3.83 9.21
N SER A 560 8.41 3.98 8.33
CA SER A 560 8.35 3.21 7.09
C SER A 560 9.01 3.93 5.90
N GLN A 561 9.30 5.24 6.03
CA GLN A 561 9.91 6.06 4.99
C GLN A 561 11.26 6.65 5.42
N ALA A 562 11.31 7.59 6.37
CA ALA A 562 12.53 8.33 6.72
C ALA A 562 13.62 7.43 7.33
N LEU A 563 13.27 6.64 8.33
CA LEU A 563 14.23 5.76 9.02
C LEU A 563 14.91 4.76 8.06
N PRO A 564 14.18 4.01 7.19
CA PRO A 564 14.81 3.07 6.27
C PRO A 564 15.70 3.76 5.23
N GLU A 565 15.30 4.94 4.73
CA GLU A 565 16.04 5.70 3.73
C GLU A 565 17.40 6.16 4.29
N LEU A 566 17.40 6.76 5.47
CA LEU A 566 18.61 7.23 6.12
C LEU A 566 19.57 6.08 6.51
N VAL A 567 19.01 4.95 6.99
CA VAL A 567 19.82 3.77 7.33
C VAL A 567 20.41 3.13 6.07
N ALA A 568 19.63 3.00 5.00
CA ALA A 568 20.11 2.43 3.74
C ALA A 568 21.19 3.26 3.09
N GLU A 569 21.04 4.61 3.08
CA GLU A 569 22.05 5.55 2.62
C GLU A 569 23.36 5.36 3.39
N ARG A 570 23.29 5.26 4.71
CA ARG A 570 24.48 5.06 5.56
C ARG A 570 25.16 3.70 5.37
N LEU A 571 24.37 2.68 5.02
CA LEU A 571 24.91 1.34 4.68
C LEU A 571 25.48 1.27 3.25
N GLY A 572 25.42 2.36 2.45
CA GLY A 572 25.85 2.37 1.06
C GLY A 572 25.05 1.43 0.17
N ARG A 573 23.80 1.14 0.53
CA ARG A 573 22.91 0.24 -0.22
C ARG A 573 21.72 1.04 -0.72
N ALA A 574 21.40 0.90 -2.01
CA ALA A 574 20.08 1.29 -2.47
C ALA A 574 19.05 0.45 -1.71
N LEU A 575 17.98 1.08 -1.22
CA LEU A 575 16.83 0.32 -0.74
C LEU A 575 16.44 -0.67 -1.85
N ASP A 576 16.45 -1.97 -1.54
CA ASP A 576 15.98 -3.01 -2.45
C ASP A 576 14.45 -2.88 -2.62
N ASP A 577 14.02 -1.82 -3.32
CA ASP A 577 12.65 -1.64 -3.80
C ASP A 577 12.34 -2.58 -4.97
N ALA A 578 13.01 -3.74 -5.02
CA ALA A 578 12.86 -4.71 -6.11
C ALA A 578 11.42 -5.24 -6.29
N GLN A 579 10.49 -4.83 -5.41
CA GLN A 579 9.09 -5.26 -5.44
C GLN A 579 8.07 -4.09 -5.50
N ASP A 580 8.54 -2.83 -5.56
CA ASP A 580 7.66 -1.65 -5.67
C ASP A 580 7.21 -1.39 -7.11
N ASP A 581 6.64 -2.39 -7.74
CA ASP A 581 6.06 -2.26 -9.07
C ASP A 581 4.60 -1.74 -9.08
N GLU A 582 3.95 -1.52 -7.92
CA GLU A 582 2.57 -1.01 -7.85
C GLU A 582 2.45 0.51 -7.98
N GLN A 583 3.50 1.26 -7.67
CA GLN A 583 3.48 2.69 -7.90
C GLN A 583 3.92 2.99 -9.34
N ASP A 584 3.23 3.93 -9.98
CA ASP A 584 3.73 4.50 -11.22
C ASP A 584 5.20 4.90 -10.99
N PRO A 585 6.16 4.36 -11.75
CA PRO A 585 7.58 4.61 -11.54
C PRO A 585 7.94 6.11 -11.48
N LEU A 586 7.12 6.95 -12.10
CA LEU A 586 7.25 8.39 -12.07
C LEU A 586 6.84 9.01 -10.72
N PHE A 587 5.88 8.39 -10.01
CA PHE A 587 5.51 8.84 -8.65
C PHE A 587 6.59 8.51 -7.62
N ALA A 588 7.20 7.34 -7.72
CA ALA A 588 8.29 6.93 -6.83
C ALA A 588 9.55 7.82 -6.99
N ALA A 589 9.81 8.32 -8.21
CA ALA A 589 10.93 9.23 -8.49
C ALA A 589 10.73 10.67 -7.95
N ALA A 590 9.54 11.00 -7.49
CA ALA A 590 9.16 12.36 -7.08
C ALA A 590 9.23 12.61 -5.56
N ASP A 591 9.53 11.60 -4.76
CA ASP A 591 9.66 11.76 -3.32
C ASP A 591 10.97 12.47 -2.97
N ALA A 592 10.80 13.65 -2.37
CA ALA A 592 11.93 14.43 -1.83
C ALA A 592 12.69 13.60 -0.79
N SER A 593 13.99 13.84 -0.65
CA SER A 593 14.82 13.22 0.40
C SER A 593 14.15 13.36 1.77
N ALA A 594 14.35 12.36 2.65
CA ALA A 594 13.73 12.34 3.97
C ALA A 594 14.04 13.55 4.86
N GLY A 595 15.05 14.35 4.48
CA GLY A 595 15.65 15.33 5.37
C GLY A 595 16.21 14.65 6.62
N GLY A 596 16.98 15.37 7.40
CA GLY A 596 17.56 14.80 8.62
C GLY A 596 18.85 14.02 8.39
N ARG A 597 19.43 13.55 9.50
CA ARG A 597 20.70 12.81 9.50
C ARG A 597 20.76 11.86 10.67
N ILE A 598 21.45 10.74 10.51
CA ILE A 598 21.79 9.86 11.62
C ILE A 598 23.05 10.40 12.32
N VAL A 599 22.96 10.62 13.61
CA VAL A 599 24.04 11.16 14.44
C VAL A 599 24.73 10.11 15.31
N GLU A 600 24.04 9.00 15.64
CA GLU A 600 24.58 7.96 16.54
C GLU A 600 23.95 6.60 16.20
N GLY A 601 24.67 5.50 16.45
CA GLY A 601 24.13 4.14 16.56
C GLY A 601 24.22 3.28 15.30
N MET A 602 24.85 3.76 14.21
CA MET A 602 25.00 2.95 12.99
C MET A 602 26.10 1.90 13.07
N GLU A 603 26.99 2.00 14.02
CA GLU A 603 28.20 1.13 14.14
C GLU A 603 27.83 -0.35 14.36
N THR A 604 26.68 -0.59 14.97
CA THR A 604 26.18 -1.93 15.30
C THR A 604 25.20 -2.46 14.27
N ILE A 605 24.71 -1.62 13.35
CA ILE A 605 23.72 -2.01 12.33
C ILE A 605 24.45 -2.32 11.02
N ARG A 606 24.39 -3.58 10.59
CA ARG A 606 24.98 -4.04 9.32
C ARG A 606 23.96 -4.43 8.29
N ARG A 607 22.71 -4.64 8.72
CA ARG A 607 21.63 -5.06 7.85
C ARG A 607 20.33 -4.36 8.22
N LEU A 608 19.58 -3.98 7.18
CA LEU A 608 18.23 -3.47 7.29
C LEU A 608 17.26 -4.44 6.63
N VAL A 609 16.19 -4.78 7.34
CA VAL A 609 15.09 -5.61 6.84
C VAL A 609 13.78 -4.86 7.00
N ARG A 610 13.06 -4.67 5.89
CA ARG A 610 11.73 -4.09 5.88
C ARG A 610 10.70 -5.17 5.60
N VAL A 611 9.65 -5.23 6.43
CA VAL A 611 8.54 -6.18 6.27
C VAL A 611 7.24 -5.39 6.18
N ASP A 612 6.71 -5.26 4.98
CA ASP A 612 5.49 -4.53 4.67
C ASP A 612 4.36 -5.46 4.23
N GLN A 613 3.14 -4.93 4.11
CA GLN A 613 1.93 -5.66 3.72
C GLN A 613 1.76 -5.81 2.20
N LYS A 614 2.75 -5.42 1.38
CA LYS A 614 2.67 -5.55 -0.07
C LYS A 614 2.64 -7.02 -0.49
N PRO A 615 1.96 -7.37 -1.59
CA PRO A 615 1.94 -8.75 -2.09
C PRO A 615 3.34 -9.32 -2.32
N ILE A 616 3.51 -10.63 -2.13
CA ILE A 616 4.77 -11.34 -2.42
C ILE A 616 4.99 -11.61 -3.92
N GLY A 617 4.02 -11.22 -4.74
CA GLY A 617 4.08 -11.34 -6.21
C GLY A 617 2.76 -10.92 -6.84
N ARG A 618 2.74 -10.72 -8.18
CA ARG A 618 1.61 -10.16 -8.91
C ARG A 618 0.86 -11.14 -9.76
N THR A 619 1.50 -12.23 -10.08
CA THR A 619 0.93 -13.25 -10.96
C THR A 619 0.66 -14.52 -10.17
N PRO A 620 -0.27 -15.36 -10.63
CA PRO A 620 -0.50 -16.68 -10.03
C PRO A 620 0.75 -17.58 -9.99
N ARG A 621 1.81 -17.26 -10.75
CA ARG A 621 3.10 -17.98 -10.72
C ARG A 621 3.88 -17.74 -9.44
N SER A 622 3.73 -16.57 -8.83
CA SER A 622 4.28 -16.30 -7.50
C SER A 622 3.42 -16.99 -6.44
N ASN A 623 4.03 -17.82 -5.61
CA ASN A 623 3.35 -18.54 -4.55
C ASN A 623 4.26 -18.72 -3.34
N LEU A 624 3.72 -19.22 -2.24
CA LEU A 624 4.41 -19.42 -0.97
C LEU A 624 5.70 -20.25 -1.16
N ALA A 625 5.64 -21.38 -1.90
CA ALA A 625 6.77 -22.28 -2.06
C ALA A 625 7.93 -21.65 -2.86
N THR A 626 7.61 -20.84 -3.88
CA THR A 626 8.64 -20.15 -4.67
C THR A 626 9.27 -18.99 -3.91
N TYR A 627 8.48 -18.22 -3.17
CA TYR A 627 8.95 -17.07 -2.43
C TYR A 627 9.90 -17.45 -1.29
N THR A 628 9.59 -18.52 -0.56
CA THR A 628 10.42 -19.02 0.54
C THR A 628 11.66 -19.80 0.08
N GLY A 629 11.78 -20.08 -1.22
CA GLY A 629 12.88 -20.87 -1.78
C GLY A 629 12.79 -22.38 -1.55
N LEU A 630 11.82 -22.86 -0.76
CA LEU A 630 11.66 -24.29 -0.46
C LEU A 630 11.41 -25.13 -1.73
N PHE A 631 10.78 -24.53 -2.75
CA PHE A 631 10.43 -25.21 -3.98
C PHE A 631 11.65 -25.66 -4.78
N ASP A 632 12.79 -24.99 -4.64
CA ASP A 632 14.05 -25.39 -5.29
C ASP A 632 14.57 -26.72 -4.73
N HIS A 633 14.39 -26.95 -3.43
CA HIS A 633 14.73 -28.23 -2.79
C HIS A 633 13.75 -29.32 -3.23
N VAL A 634 12.45 -29.03 -3.23
CA VAL A 634 11.43 -30.00 -3.69
C VAL A 634 11.68 -30.43 -5.13
N ARG A 635 11.97 -29.50 -6.06
CA ARG A 635 12.27 -29.82 -7.45
C ARG A 635 13.49 -30.77 -7.60
N LYS A 636 14.50 -30.64 -6.75
CA LYS A 636 15.65 -31.52 -6.72
C LYS A 636 15.26 -32.94 -6.31
N LEU A 637 14.41 -33.08 -5.25
CA LEU A 637 13.94 -34.39 -4.80
C LEU A 637 13.21 -35.13 -5.95
N PHE A 638 12.36 -34.46 -6.69
CA PHE A 638 11.69 -35.05 -7.85
C PHE A 638 12.66 -35.43 -9.00
N ALA A 639 13.66 -34.59 -9.28
CA ALA A 639 14.67 -34.87 -10.29
C ALA A 639 15.57 -36.07 -9.94
N ASP A 640 15.74 -36.32 -8.65
CA ASP A 640 16.57 -37.42 -8.14
C ASP A 640 15.85 -38.78 -8.14
N THR A 641 14.54 -38.83 -8.41
CA THR A 641 13.78 -40.07 -8.51
C THR A 641 14.29 -40.97 -9.68
N PRO A 642 14.26 -42.31 -9.53
CA PRO A 642 14.65 -43.21 -10.57
C PRO A 642 13.89 -43.00 -11.91
N ALA A 643 12.61 -42.68 -11.82
CA ALA A 643 11.75 -42.41 -12.99
C ALA A 643 12.18 -41.12 -13.72
N ALA A 644 12.52 -40.06 -13.01
CA ALA A 644 13.00 -38.82 -13.61
C ALA A 644 14.38 -39.00 -14.25
N ARG A 645 15.29 -39.67 -13.57
CA ARG A 645 16.64 -39.98 -14.09
C ARG A 645 16.57 -40.81 -15.39
N LYS A 646 15.70 -41.83 -15.42
CA LYS A 646 15.48 -42.65 -16.63
C LYS A 646 15.02 -41.83 -17.83
N ARG A 647 14.19 -40.80 -17.59
CA ARG A 647 13.67 -39.86 -18.58
C ARG A 647 14.58 -38.66 -18.83
N ARG A 648 15.71 -38.53 -18.13
CA ARG A 648 16.64 -37.38 -18.14
C ARG A 648 15.95 -36.07 -17.76
N TYR A 649 15.04 -36.13 -16.79
CA TYR A 649 14.34 -34.96 -16.26
C TYR A 649 15.15 -34.34 -15.15
N GLY A 650 15.73 -33.17 -15.40
CA GLY A 650 16.39 -32.36 -14.37
C GLY A 650 15.41 -31.50 -13.57
N ALA A 651 15.88 -30.80 -12.53
CA ALA A 651 15.08 -29.95 -11.67
C ALA A 651 14.30 -28.85 -12.42
N GLY A 652 14.79 -28.41 -13.60
CA GLY A 652 14.09 -27.47 -14.47
C GLY A 652 12.76 -28.00 -15.00
N ARG A 653 12.64 -29.33 -15.22
CA ARG A 653 11.39 -29.96 -15.68
C ARG A 653 10.24 -29.79 -14.69
N PHE A 654 10.57 -29.77 -13.43
CA PHE A 654 9.60 -29.61 -12.32
C PHE A 654 9.32 -28.14 -11.97
N SER A 655 9.75 -27.21 -12.83
CA SER A 655 9.40 -25.79 -12.70
C SER A 655 8.25 -25.43 -13.63
N PHE A 656 7.18 -24.89 -13.09
CA PHE A 656 6.05 -24.36 -13.89
C PHE A 656 6.41 -23.07 -14.65
N ASN A 657 7.60 -22.51 -14.46
CA ASN A 657 8.11 -21.37 -15.23
C ASN A 657 8.87 -21.81 -16.51
N VAL A 658 9.17 -23.10 -16.64
CA VAL A 658 9.95 -23.65 -17.76
C VAL A 658 9.02 -24.37 -18.75
N ALA A 659 9.12 -24.01 -20.03
CA ALA A 659 8.23 -24.51 -21.09
C ALA A 659 8.15 -26.05 -21.19
N GLN A 660 9.24 -26.76 -20.90
CA GLN A 660 9.28 -28.20 -20.97
C GLN A 660 8.38 -28.94 -19.98
N GLY A 661 8.15 -28.34 -18.76
CA GLY A 661 7.38 -28.96 -17.68
C GLY A 661 5.97 -28.41 -17.48
N ARG A 662 5.74 -27.19 -17.93
CA ARG A 662 4.50 -26.47 -17.69
C ARG A 662 3.36 -26.88 -18.61
N CYS A 663 2.14 -26.62 -18.19
CA CYS A 663 0.96 -26.68 -19.04
C CYS A 663 1.08 -25.65 -20.17
N PRO A 664 0.90 -26.05 -21.46
CA PRO A 664 1.03 -25.12 -22.58
C PRO A 664 -0.11 -24.10 -22.67
N THR A 665 -1.32 -24.41 -22.14
CA THR A 665 -2.50 -23.55 -22.22
C THR A 665 -2.42 -22.37 -21.25
N CYS A 666 -2.15 -22.61 -19.96
CA CYS A 666 -2.02 -21.55 -18.95
C CYS A 666 -0.59 -21.12 -18.71
N GLU A 667 0.35 -21.66 -19.47
CA GLU A 667 1.77 -21.36 -19.35
C GLU A 667 2.35 -21.50 -17.94
N GLY A 668 1.77 -22.38 -17.12
CA GLY A 668 2.20 -22.66 -15.76
C GLY A 668 1.54 -21.78 -14.70
N GLU A 669 0.60 -20.94 -15.06
CA GLU A 669 -0.18 -20.14 -14.08
C GLU A 669 -1.19 -20.97 -13.29
N GLY A 670 -1.71 -22.06 -13.90
CA GLY A 670 -2.79 -22.87 -13.34
C GLY A 670 -4.17 -22.24 -13.54
N PHE A 671 -4.23 -20.96 -13.86
CA PHE A 671 -5.44 -20.16 -14.04
C PHE A 671 -5.38 -19.43 -15.38
N VAL A 672 -6.55 -19.03 -15.88
CA VAL A 672 -6.71 -18.16 -17.05
C VAL A 672 -7.44 -16.91 -16.60
N SER A 673 -6.88 -15.74 -16.92
CA SER A 673 -7.53 -14.45 -16.64
C SER A 673 -8.65 -14.22 -17.63
N VAL A 674 -9.85 -13.96 -17.13
CA VAL A 674 -11.00 -13.50 -17.93
C VAL A 674 -11.17 -12.01 -17.67
N GLU A 675 -10.87 -11.19 -18.68
CA GLU A 675 -11.08 -9.74 -18.62
C GLU A 675 -12.56 -9.44 -18.79
N LEU A 676 -13.15 -8.82 -17.78
CA LEU A 676 -14.52 -8.34 -17.81
C LEU A 676 -14.49 -6.83 -18.09
N LEU A 677 -15.14 -6.37 -19.17
CA LEU A 677 -15.10 -4.99 -19.68
C LEU A 677 -15.40 -3.89 -18.64
N PHE A 678 -16.12 -4.21 -17.57
CA PHE A 678 -16.53 -3.25 -16.53
C PHE A 678 -16.35 -3.77 -15.09
N LEU A 679 -15.75 -4.94 -14.91
CA LEU A 679 -15.52 -5.58 -13.61
C LEU A 679 -14.05 -5.97 -13.48
N PRO A 680 -13.52 -6.17 -12.26
CA PRO A 680 -12.18 -6.70 -12.07
C PRO A 680 -12.00 -8.03 -12.79
N SER A 681 -10.83 -8.26 -13.38
CA SER A 681 -10.49 -9.54 -14.03
C SER A 681 -10.67 -10.70 -13.04
N VAL A 682 -11.34 -11.76 -13.48
CA VAL A 682 -11.54 -12.98 -12.68
C VAL A 682 -10.60 -14.06 -13.17
N TYR A 683 -9.97 -14.78 -12.23
CA TYR A 683 -9.14 -15.92 -12.55
C TYR A 683 -9.93 -17.21 -12.41
N THR A 684 -10.02 -17.99 -13.50
CA THR A 684 -10.66 -19.32 -13.52
C THR A 684 -9.61 -20.41 -13.67
N SER A 685 -9.83 -21.59 -13.08
CA SER A 685 -8.92 -22.72 -13.25
C SER A 685 -8.76 -23.08 -14.73
N CYS A 686 -7.53 -23.32 -15.16
CA CYS A 686 -7.24 -23.71 -16.55
C CYS A 686 -7.97 -25.02 -16.93
N ALA A 687 -8.77 -24.99 -17.99
CA ALA A 687 -9.55 -26.15 -18.44
C ALA A 687 -8.68 -27.37 -18.85
N THR A 688 -7.43 -27.16 -19.21
CA THR A 688 -6.48 -28.23 -19.65
C THR A 688 -5.80 -28.92 -18.48
N CYS A 689 -5.30 -28.17 -17.50
CA CYS A 689 -4.54 -28.73 -16.38
C CYS A 689 -5.30 -28.72 -15.06
N HIS A 690 -6.51 -28.18 -15.02
CA HIS A 690 -7.37 -28.11 -13.84
C HIS A 690 -6.67 -27.54 -12.60
N GLY A 691 -5.81 -26.52 -12.81
CA GLY A 691 -5.06 -25.87 -11.75
C GLY A 691 -3.71 -26.51 -11.43
N SER A 692 -3.35 -27.68 -11.99
CA SER A 692 -2.11 -28.40 -11.67
C SER A 692 -0.84 -27.69 -12.15
N ARG A 693 -0.94 -26.76 -13.12
CA ARG A 693 0.17 -25.96 -13.70
C ARG A 693 1.12 -26.74 -14.63
N TYR A 694 1.11 -28.05 -14.63
CA TYR A 694 2.04 -28.93 -15.35
C TYR A 694 1.40 -29.66 -16.52
N ASN A 695 2.24 -30.15 -17.42
CA ASN A 695 1.82 -31.08 -18.43
C ASN A 695 1.72 -32.53 -17.89
N PRO A 696 0.96 -33.43 -18.53
CA PRO A 696 0.73 -34.79 -18.03
C PRO A 696 2.03 -35.58 -17.81
N GLN A 697 3.02 -35.44 -18.69
CA GLN A 697 4.29 -36.18 -18.60
C GLN A 697 5.12 -35.83 -17.36
N THR A 698 5.02 -34.59 -16.89
CA THR A 698 5.67 -34.17 -15.65
C THR A 698 4.96 -34.73 -14.44
N LEU A 699 3.61 -34.82 -14.48
CA LEU A 699 2.78 -35.36 -13.40
C LEU A 699 2.89 -36.88 -13.22
N GLU A 700 3.42 -37.62 -14.22
CA GLU A 700 3.69 -39.05 -14.07
C GLU A 700 4.88 -39.36 -13.14
N ILE A 701 5.66 -38.37 -12.77
CA ILE A 701 6.78 -38.54 -11.82
C ILE A 701 6.27 -38.33 -10.42
N GLU A 702 6.42 -39.32 -9.58
CA GLU A 702 6.03 -39.30 -8.19
C GLU A 702 7.25 -39.42 -7.26
N TRP A 703 7.18 -38.75 -6.12
CA TRP A 703 8.05 -38.88 -4.97
C TRP A 703 7.18 -39.23 -3.75
N HIS A 704 7.45 -40.35 -3.09
CA HIS A 704 6.64 -40.91 -1.99
C HIS A 704 5.15 -41.00 -2.32
N GLY A 705 4.81 -41.38 -3.58
CA GLY A 705 3.42 -41.58 -4.00
C GLY A 705 2.64 -40.29 -4.28
N LYS A 706 3.33 -39.16 -4.42
CA LYS A 706 2.74 -37.84 -4.75
C LYS A 706 3.46 -37.21 -5.92
N ASN A 707 2.73 -36.66 -6.88
CA ASN A 707 3.30 -35.86 -7.94
C ASN A 707 3.58 -34.41 -7.49
N ILE A 708 4.25 -33.63 -8.31
CA ILE A 708 4.67 -32.27 -7.96
C ILE A 708 3.48 -31.31 -7.75
N ALA A 709 2.34 -31.52 -8.41
CA ALA A 709 1.14 -30.72 -8.23
C ALA A 709 0.42 -31.08 -6.91
N ASP A 710 0.40 -32.38 -6.53
CA ASP A 710 -0.10 -32.80 -5.23
C ASP A 710 0.67 -32.13 -4.10
N VAL A 711 1.98 -32.03 -4.21
CA VAL A 711 2.84 -31.34 -3.24
C VAL A 711 2.51 -29.85 -3.16
N LEU A 712 2.31 -29.17 -4.29
CA LEU A 712 1.89 -27.77 -4.28
C LEU A 712 0.48 -27.57 -3.68
N GLY A 713 -0.36 -28.59 -3.78
CA GLY A 713 -1.70 -28.62 -3.17
C GLY A 713 -1.71 -28.80 -1.66
N MET A 714 -0.62 -29.33 -1.05
CA MET A 714 -0.54 -29.56 0.39
C MET A 714 -0.56 -28.25 1.18
N SER A 715 -1.22 -28.27 2.35
CA SER A 715 -1.02 -27.24 3.37
C SER A 715 0.40 -27.33 3.95
N VAL A 716 0.90 -26.23 4.55
CA VAL A 716 2.21 -26.23 5.25
C VAL A 716 2.22 -27.30 6.35
N ASP A 717 1.10 -27.48 7.11
CA ASP A 717 1.01 -28.51 8.15
C ASP A 717 1.17 -29.91 7.54
N ALA A 718 0.43 -30.25 6.48
CA ALA A 718 0.54 -31.54 5.79
C ALA A 718 1.92 -31.75 5.16
N ALA A 719 2.52 -30.68 4.65
CA ALA A 719 3.86 -30.74 4.10
C ALA A 719 4.93 -30.98 5.16
N CYS A 720 4.76 -30.47 6.39
CA CYS A 720 5.65 -30.80 7.52
C CYS A 720 5.67 -32.31 7.81
N ASP A 721 4.51 -32.94 7.77
CA ASP A 721 4.42 -34.38 8.00
C ASP A 721 5.01 -35.17 6.82
N PHE A 722 4.75 -34.72 5.58
CA PHE A 722 5.23 -35.38 4.35
C PHE A 722 6.74 -35.28 4.14
N PHE A 723 7.35 -34.17 4.52
CA PHE A 723 8.78 -33.90 4.37
C PHE A 723 9.56 -34.03 5.70
N ALA A 724 9.03 -34.78 6.68
CA ALA A 724 9.64 -34.89 8.00
C ALA A 724 11.14 -35.29 7.97
N ASP A 725 11.52 -36.14 7.01
CA ASP A 725 12.90 -36.61 6.84
C ASP A 725 13.77 -35.72 5.96
N GLU A 726 13.25 -34.60 5.43
CA GLU A 726 13.94 -33.69 4.51
C GLU A 726 14.32 -32.35 5.17
N PRO A 727 15.49 -32.26 5.84
CA PRO A 727 15.84 -31.10 6.69
C PRO A 727 15.89 -29.76 5.94
N ASN A 728 16.24 -29.77 4.64
CA ASN A 728 16.30 -28.55 3.85
C ASN A 728 14.92 -27.96 3.54
N VAL A 729 13.90 -28.80 3.38
CA VAL A 729 12.51 -28.41 3.19
C VAL A 729 11.87 -28.05 4.54
N MET A 730 12.10 -28.90 5.56
CA MET A 730 11.57 -28.73 6.91
C MET A 730 11.97 -27.41 7.56
N ARG A 731 13.16 -26.89 7.30
CA ARG A 731 13.62 -25.59 7.85
C ARG A 731 12.65 -24.46 7.50
N ALA A 732 12.21 -24.39 6.25
CA ALA A 732 11.26 -23.38 5.79
C ALA A 732 9.84 -23.64 6.31
N LEU A 733 9.40 -24.91 6.27
CA LEU A 733 8.06 -25.30 6.71
C LEU A 733 7.83 -25.08 8.19
N ALA A 734 8.82 -25.39 9.04
CA ALA A 734 8.73 -25.20 10.49
C ALA A 734 8.52 -23.71 10.82
N VAL A 735 9.28 -22.81 10.24
CA VAL A 735 9.13 -21.36 10.48
C VAL A 735 7.75 -20.88 10.01
N LEU A 736 7.26 -21.32 8.84
CA LEU A 736 5.93 -20.97 8.35
C LEU A 736 4.82 -21.44 9.31
N ARG A 737 4.95 -22.65 9.86
CA ARG A 737 4.02 -23.19 10.86
C ARG A 737 4.06 -22.38 12.15
N ASP A 738 5.25 -22.05 12.64
CA ASP A 738 5.46 -21.36 13.92
C ASP A 738 4.89 -19.93 13.93
N ILE A 739 4.85 -19.25 12.76
CA ILE A 739 4.21 -17.93 12.61
C ILE A 739 2.71 -18.01 12.29
N GLY A 740 2.10 -19.22 12.36
CA GLY A 740 0.68 -19.42 12.20
C GLY A 740 0.20 -19.50 10.74
N LEU A 741 1.06 -19.88 9.78
CA LEU A 741 0.70 -20.07 8.37
C LEU A 741 0.53 -21.56 7.98
N GLY A 742 0.35 -22.47 8.95
CA GLY A 742 0.21 -23.90 8.74
C GLY A 742 -0.90 -24.29 7.78
N TYR A 743 -1.96 -23.51 7.69
CA TYR A 743 -3.11 -23.74 6.84
C TYR A 743 -2.91 -23.36 5.36
N LEU A 744 -1.94 -22.51 5.02
CA LEU A 744 -1.70 -22.07 3.65
C LEU A 744 -1.20 -23.23 2.78
N ARG A 745 -1.65 -23.28 1.54
CA ARG A 745 -1.13 -24.25 0.58
C ARG A 745 0.18 -23.78 -0.04
N LEU A 746 1.11 -24.71 -0.28
CA LEU A 746 2.42 -24.40 -0.84
C LEU A 746 2.33 -23.68 -2.18
N GLY A 747 1.40 -24.10 -3.04
CA GLY A 747 1.16 -23.52 -4.36
C GLY A 747 0.14 -22.39 -4.41
N GLN A 748 -0.35 -21.89 -3.25
CA GLN A 748 -1.35 -20.82 -3.22
C GLN A 748 -0.81 -19.56 -3.89
N PRO A 749 -1.55 -19.02 -4.90
CA PRO A 749 -1.13 -17.83 -5.62
C PRO A 749 -0.98 -16.62 -4.71
N ALA A 750 0.03 -15.79 -4.98
CA ALA A 750 0.26 -14.55 -4.24
C ALA A 750 -0.92 -13.57 -4.31
N THR A 751 -1.69 -13.64 -5.38
CA THR A 751 -2.88 -12.81 -5.62
C THR A 751 -4.07 -13.14 -4.72
N GLU A 752 -4.07 -14.32 -4.10
CA GLU A 752 -5.11 -14.79 -3.18
C GLU A 752 -4.76 -14.54 -1.71
N LEU A 753 -3.52 -14.14 -1.42
CA LEU A 753 -3.04 -13.91 -0.07
C LEU A 753 -3.52 -12.55 0.46
N SER A 754 -3.94 -12.52 1.70
CA SER A 754 -4.19 -11.27 2.43
C SER A 754 -2.87 -10.52 2.68
N GLY A 755 -2.95 -9.20 2.94
CA GLY A 755 -1.78 -8.39 3.27
C GLY A 755 -1.01 -8.92 4.47
N GLY A 756 -1.70 -9.36 5.51
CA GLY A 756 -1.10 -9.96 6.71
C GLY A 756 -0.43 -11.31 6.44
N GLU A 757 -1.00 -12.16 5.58
CA GLU A 757 -0.36 -13.40 5.15
C GLU A 757 0.92 -13.15 4.36
N ALA A 758 0.87 -12.22 3.39
CA ALA A 758 2.04 -11.83 2.60
C ALA A 758 3.17 -11.29 3.51
N GLN A 759 2.83 -10.47 4.48
CA GLN A 759 3.78 -9.93 5.45
C GLN A 759 4.41 -11.04 6.31
N ARG A 760 3.61 -11.97 6.83
CA ARG A 760 4.12 -13.10 7.61
C ARG A 760 5.00 -14.03 6.78
N ILE A 761 4.69 -14.25 5.48
CA ILE A 761 5.56 -15.02 4.58
C ILE A 761 6.92 -14.33 4.40
N LYS A 762 6.94 -13.00 4.24
CA LYS A 762 8.19 -12.22 4.18
C LYS A 762 8.99 -12.38 5.48
N LEU A 763 8.33 -12.24 6.62
CA LEU A 763 8.96 -12.45 7.92
C LEU A 763 9.51 -13.87 8.08
N ALA A 764 8.75 -14.89 7.66
CA ALA A 764 9.22 -16.29 7.69
C ALA A 764 10.50 -16.48 6.88
N THR A 765 10.58 -15.87 5.71
CA THR A 765 11.76 -15.95 4.85
C THR A 765 12.98 -15.32 5.51
N GLU A 766 12.80 -14.23 6.25
CA GLU A 766 13.88 -13.62 7.01
C GLU A 766 14.27 -14.44 8.25
N LEU A 767 13.32 -15.03 8.96
CA LEU A 767 13.56 -15.91 10.11
C LEU A 767 14.34 -17.19 9.75
N GLN A 768 14.26 -17.66 8.51
CA GLN A 768 15.05 -18.81 8.02
C GLN A 768 16.54 -18.50 7.89
N ARG A 769 16.91 -17.22 7.81
CA ARG A 769 18.30 -16.78 7.66
C ARG A 769 19.00 -16.73 9.02
N ALA A 770 20.28 -17.05 9.05
CA ALA A 770 21.04 -17.01 10.30
C ALA A 770 21.13 -15.58 10.84
N HIS A 771 20.74 -15.37 12.10
CA HIS A 771 20.73 -14.08 12.77
C HIS A 771 22.03 -13.85 13.53
N ARG A 772 22.65 -12.68 13.37
CA ARG A 772 23.93 -12.31 13.99
C ARG A 772 23.82 -11.17 15.01
N GLY A 773 22.61 -10.69 15.33
CA GLY A 773 22.43 -9.62 16.31
C GLY A 773 22.78 -8.21 15.81
N ASP A 774 22.94 -8.02 14.50
CA ASP A 774 23.35 -6.76 13.85
C ASP A 774 22.31 -6.23 12.83
N THR A 775 21.09 -6.73 12.91
CA THR A 775 20.02 -6.41 11.97
C THR A 775 18.98 -5.48 12.60
N LEU A 776 18.62 -4.41 11.88
CA LEU A 776 17.46 -3.59 12.18
C LEU A 776 16.25 -4.10 11.37
N TYR A 777 15.24 -4.59 12.07
CA TYR A 777 13.95 -4.97 11.49
C TYR A 777 12.95 -3.85 11.63
N ILE A 778 12.30 -3.48 10.54
CA ILE A 778 11.22 -2.48 10.50
C ILE A 778 9.97 -3.15 9.96
N LEU A 779 8.90 -3.16 10.76
CA LEU A 779 7.63 -3.76 10.40
C LEU A 779 6.52 -2.70 10.47
N ASP A 780 5.66 -2.69 9.46
CA ASP A 780 4.52 -1.77 9.38
C ASP A 780 3.22 -2.55 9.65
N GLU A 781 2.60 -2.28 10.79
CA GLU A 781 1.36 -2.88 11.28
C GLU A 781 1.33 -4.42 11.16
N PRO A 782 2.29 -5.16 11.75
CA PRO A 782 2.40 -6.60 11.52
C PRO A 782 1.25 -7.43 12.12
N THR A 783 0.43 -6.86 13.00
CA THR A 783 -0.72 -7.55 13.62
C THR A 783 -2.04 -7.26 12.93
N THR A 784 -2.06 -6.40 11.92
CA THR A 784 -3.28 -6.05 11.17
C THR A 784 -3.95 -7.29 10.58
N GLY A 785 -5.25 -7.45 10.82
CA GLY A 785 -6.05 -8.56 10.31
C GLY A 785 -5.76 -9.91 10.99
N LEU A 786 -5.09 -9.91 12.15
CA LEU A 786 -4.80 -11.13 12.89
C LEU A 786 -5.76 -11.34 14.06
N HIS A 787 -6.19 -12.59 14.18
CA HIS A 787 -6.85 -13.02 15.40
C HIS A 787 -5.90 -12.91 16.61
N PRO A 788 -6.38 -12.56 17.82
CA PRO A 788 -5.55 -12.43 19.02
C PRO A 788 -4.60 -13.61 19.29
N ALA A 789 -5.00 -14.84 19.02
CA ALA A 789 -4.14 -16.02 19.15
C ALA A 789 -2.96 -16.02 18.14
N ASP A 790 -3.19 -15.50 16.93
CA ASP A 790 -2.13 -15.39 15.91
C ASP A 790 -1.17 -14.23 16.25
N VAL A 791 -1.68 -13.14 16.85
CA VAL A 791 -0.85 -12.05 17.40
C VAL A 791 0.13 -12.58 18.44
N ASP A 792 -0.33 -13.44 19.37
CA ASP A 792 0.54 -14.01 20.39
C ASP A 792 1.68 -14.85 19.79
N ARG A 793 1.39 -15.64 18.76
CA ARG A 793 2.42 -16.42 18.03
C ARG A 793 3.43 -15.51 17.33
N LEU A 794 2.94 -14.49 16.63
CA LEU A 794 3.80 -13.52 15.96
C LEU A 794 4.71 -12.79 16.95
N MET A 795 4.15 -12.34 18.08
CA MET A 795 4.91 -11.65 19.13
C MET A 795 6.01 -12.52 19.72
N ALA A 796 5.77 -13.82 19.92
CA ALA A 796 6.80 -14.75 20.38
C ALA A 796 8.00 -14.80 19.39
N GLN A 797 7.73 -14.81 18.09
CA GLN A 797 8.80 -14.81 17.08
C GLN A 797 9.56 -13.47 17.02
N LEU A 798 8.85 -12.34 17.08
CA LEU A 798 9.49 -11.01 17.09
C LEU A 798 10.35 -10.80 18.35
N GLN A 799 9.86 -11.27 19.52
CA GLN A 799 10.63 -11.23 20.75
C GLN A 799 11.87 -12.12 20.66
N GLY A 800 11.78 -13.29 20.00
CA GLY A 800 12.92 -14.17 19.73
C GLY A 800 14.00 -13.50 18.87
N LEU A 801 13.62 -12.65 17.89
CA LEU A 801 14.58 -11.86 17.12
C LEU A 801 15.37 -10.88 18.01
N VAL A 802 14.68 -10.22 18.95
CA VAL A 802 15.32 -9.28 19.87
C VAL A 802 16.23 -10.02 20.86
N ASP A 803 15.79 -11.18 21.36
CA ASP A 803 16.60 -12.03 22.25
C ASP A 803 17.88 -12.53 21.56
N ALA A 804 17.83 -12.71 20.22
CA ALA A 804 19.01 -12.99 19.40
C ALA A 804 19.91 -11.76 19.18
N GLY A 805 19.57 -10.60 19.76
CA GLY A 805 20.39 -9.38 19.75
C GLY A 805 20.04 -8.37 18.66
N ASN A 806 19.01 -8.61 17.86
CA ASN A 806 18.58 -7.68 16.81
C ASN A 806 17.75 -6.54 17.39
N THR A 807 17.57 -5.47 16.60
CA THR A 807 16.68 -4.36 16.92
C THR A 807 15.41 -4.51 16.10
N VAL A 808 14.25 -4.41 16.76
CA VAL A 808 12.94 -4.49 16.09
C VAL A 808 12.15 -3.21 16.36
N VAL A 809 11.73 -2.54 15.29
CA VAL A 809 10.88 -1.35 15.33
C VAL A 809 9.58 -1.67 14.58
N VAL A 810 8.46 -1.52 15.27
CA VAL A 810 7.13 -1.77 14.68
C VAL A 810 6.28 -0.51 14.73
N VAL A 811 5.54 -0.23 13.66
CA VAL A 811 4.39 0.69 13.71
C VAL A 811 3.19 -0.14 14.11
N GLU A 812 2.51 0.21 15.20
CA GLU A 812 1.40 -0.59 15.70
C GLU A 812 0.30 0.23 16.37
N HIS A 813 -0.90 -0.32 16.27
CA HIS A 813 -2.11 0.20 16.90
C HIS A 813 -2.70 -0.75 17.96
N ASP A 814 -2.25 -2.00 18.00
CA ASP A 814 -2.67 -2.96 19.03
C ASP A 814 -1.99 -2.65 20.37
N MET A 815 -2.79 -2.26 21.36
CA MET A 815 -2.28 -1.91 22.69
C MET A 815 -1.66 -3.10 23.44
N ARG A 816 -1.95 -4.33 23.03
CA ARG A 816 -1.31 -5.54 23.57
C ARG A 816 0.17 -5.60 23.11
N VAL A 817 0.43 -5.25 21.86
CA VAL A 817 1.80 -5.14 21.34
C VAL A 817 2.54 -4.00 22.04
N ALA A 818 1.92 -2.82 22.10
CA ALA A 818 2.51 -1.65 22.76
C ALA A 818 2.81 -1.92 24.25
N SER A 819 1.91 -2.62 24.98
CA SER A 819 2.13 -2.96 26.40
C SER A 819 3.24 -3.96 26.64
N SER A 820 3.57 -4.81 25.63
CA SER A 820 4.63 -5.82 25.69
C SER A 820 5.98 -5.34 25.13
N SER A 821 6.06 -4.07 24.70
CA SER A 821 7.28 -3.46 24.15
C SER A 821 8.27 -3.06 25.23
N ASP A 822 9.55 -3.03 24.88
CA ASP A 822 10.60 -2.46 25.74
C ASP A 822 10.55 -0.92 25.73
N TRP A 823 10.15 -0.34 24.57
CA TRP A 823 10.06 1.09 24.35
C TRP A 823 8.87 1.44 23.47
N VAL A 824 8.21 2.55 23.77
CA VAL A 824 7.10 3.08 22.97
C VAL A 824 7.39 4.52 22.61
N ILE A 825 7.14 4.89 21.35
CA ILE A 825 7.20 6.25 20.82
C ILE A 825 5.78 6.62 20.38
N ASP A 826 5.15 7.59 21.01
CA ASP A 826 3.81 8.08 20.67
C ASP A 826 3.90 9.34 19.82
N ILE A 827 3.35 9.30 18.60
CA ILE A 827 3.36 10.41 17.64
C ILE A 827 1.98 11.04 17.55
N GLY A 828 1.94 12.37 17.68
CA GLY A 828 0.72 13.13 17.68
C GLY A 828 0.96 14.63 17.76
N PRO A 829 0.16 15.34 18.58
CA PRO A 829 -1.06 14.90 19.30
C PRO A 829 -2.29 14.75 18.42
N GLY A 830 -2.24 15.35 17.20
CA GLY A 830 -3.29 15.34 16.19
C GLY A 830 -2.86 14.58 14.93
N ALA A 831 -3.61 14.79 13.85
CA ALA A 831 -3.35 14.26 12.51
C ALA A 831 -3.04 15.41 11.54
N GLY A 832 -2.33 15.12 10.45
CA GLY A 832 -1.95 16.11 9.44
C GLY A 832 -1.06 17.22 10.02
N GLU A 833 -1.43 18.48 9.85
CA GLU A 833 -0.67 19.64 10.34
C GLU A 833 -0.58 19.71 11.88
N ASP A 834 -1.57 19.17 12.59
CA ASP A 834 -1.60 19.10 14.05
C ASP A 834 -0.84 17.90 14.63
N GLY A 835 -0.31 17.03 13.75
CA GLY A 835 0.51 15.86 14.07
C GLY A 835 2.01 16.11 13.91
N GLY A 836 2.74 15.06 13.59
CA GLY A 836 4.14 15.11 13.20
C GLY A 836 5.13 15.41 14.33
N LYS A 837 4.73 15.23 15.60
CA LYS A 837 5.59 15.46 16.78
C LYS A 837 5.63 14.21 17.65
N ILE A 838 6.76 13.96 18.30
CA ILE A 838 6.84 12.96 19.35
C ILE A 838 6.22 13.57 20.61
N VAL A 839 5.07 13.00 21.02
CA VAL A 839 4.33 13.46 22.21
C VAL A 839 5.01 12.99 23.48
N VAL A 840 5.39 11.72 23.49
CA VAL A 840 6.10 11.08 24.61
C VAL A 840 6.80 9.82 24.10
N GLU A 841 7.94 9.51 24.69
CA GLU A 841 8.68 8.25 24.44
C GLU A 841 9.15 7.64 25.77
N GLY A 842 9.26 6.33 25.83
CA GLY A 842 9.71 5.62 27.02
C GLY A 842 9.11 4.22 27.17
N PRO A 843 9.36 3.56 28.29
CA PRO A 843 8.68 2.30 28.63
C PRO A 843 7.16 2.49 28.67
N PRO A 844 6.36 1.45 28.41
CA PRO A 844 4.88 1.55 28.40
C PRO A 844 4.29 2.20 29.65
N GLN A 845 4.89 1.95 30.84
CA GLN A 845 4.47 2.50 32.13
C GLN A 845 4.69 4.02 32.26
N ARG A 846 5.54 4.61 31.44
CA ARG A 846 5.70 6.06 31.33
C ARG A 846 4.61 6.66 30.43
N ILE A 847 4.30 6.00 29.32
CA ILE A 847 3.31 6.47 28.34
C ILE A 847 1.90 6.50 28.95
N GLU A 848 1.52 5.44 29.71
CA GLU A 848 0.18 5.35 30.35
C GLU A 848 -0.19 6.53 31.25
N LYS A 849 0.81 7.26 31.75
CA LYS A 849 0.66 8.40 32.69
C LYS A 849 0.63 9.76 31.98
N HIS A 850 0.88 9.79 30.68
CA HIS A 850 1.04 11.05 29.97
C HIS A 850 -0.32 11.70 29.64
N ALA A 851 -0.52 12.95 30.07
CA ALA A 851 -1.83 13.60 30.03
C ALA A 851 -2.32 13.96 28.62
N THR A 852 -1.42 14.28 27.69
CA THR A 852 -1.77 14.73 26.34
C THR A 852 -1.69 13.62 25.29
N SER A 853 -1.20 12.43 25.64
CA SER A 853 -1.15 11.28 24.76
C SER A 853 -2.55 10.68 24.58
N ARG A 854 -2.99 10.57 23.35
CA ARG A 854 -4.26 9.89 23.04
C ARG A 854 -4.16 8.37 23.19
N THR A 855 -2.96 7.83 23.17
CA THR A 855 -2.66 6.41 23.37
C THR A 855 -2.70 6.02 24.86
N ALA A 856 -2.38 6.96 25.77
CA ALA A 856 -2.17 6.69 27.20
C ALA A 856 -3.35 5.98 27.89
N GLY A 857 -4.59 6.40 27.62
CA GLY A 857 -5.78 5.78 28.20
C GLY A 857 -5.95 4.32 27.85
N TYR A 858 -5.83 3.99 26.56
CA TYR A 858 -5.97 2.63 26.04
C TYR A 858 -4.80 1.72 26.47
N LEU A 859 -3.59 2.28 26.53
CA LEU A 859 -2.43 1.56 27.03
C LEU A 859 -2.55 1.22 28.51
N ARG A 860 -3.12 2.14 29.32
CA ARG A 860 -3.41 1.91 30.74
C ARG A 860 -4.40 0.76 30.93
N GLU A 861 -5.46 0.70 30.12
CA GLU A 861 -6.42 -0.41 30.13
C GLU A 861 -5.73 -1.74 29.80
N ALA A 862 -4.89 -1.75 28.77
CA ALA A 862 -4.16 -2.95 28.39
C ALA A 862 -3.19 -3.43 29.48
N LEU A 863 -2.51 -2.50 30.17
CA LEU A 863 -1.61 -2.81 31.28
C LEU A 863 -2.36 -3.23 32.56
N SER A 864 -3.53 -2.61 32.84
CA SER A 864 -4.33 -2.95 34.01
C SER A 864 -5.04 -4.30 33.90
N SER A 865 -5.51 -4.66 32.69
CA SER A 865 -6.11 -5.98 32.44
C SER A 865 -5.15 -7.13 32.75
N GLY A 866 -3.84 -6.88 32.72
CA GLY A 866 -2.79 -7.83 33.07
C GLY A 866 -2.48 -7.90 34.57
N ARG A 867 -2.83 -6.86 35.37
CA ARG A 867 -2.55 -6.79 36.81
C ARG A 867 -3.69 -7.31 37.70
N ALA A 868 -4.88 -7.52 37.15
CA ALA A 868 -6.08 -7.87 37.91
C ALA A 868 -6.28 -9.40 38.13
N SER A 869 -5.18 -10.16 38.24
CA SER A 869 -5.29 -11.61 38.56
C SER A 869 -4.27 -12.03 39.62
#